data_41738c9e404625644be959f46ccea608
#
_entry.id   41738c9e404625644be959f46ccea608
#
_cell.length_a   1.000
_cell.length_b   1.000
_cell.length_c   1.000
_cell.angle_alpha   90.00
_cell.angle_beta   90.00
_cell.angle_gamma   90.00
#
_symmetry.space_group_name_H-M   'P 1'
#
loop_
_entity.id
_entity.type
_entity.pdbx_description
1 polymer ?
#
loop_
_entity_poly.entity_id
_entity_poly.type
_entity_poly.pdbx_seq_one_letter_code
_entity_poly.pdbx_strand_id
1 'polypeptide(L)'
;MEKMINIGNCATPIMCLLIVCSILSQTRPVGGESAFFQRSGENIVVNGGFELEKDGIPVGWSAPHGIASLDPANAHSGKFGLKYARTDRNDYRLVTQQIPCIPGKIYEASVWVKGENIKDGDQWDQGAGFCIEWSDENGKWLGGVYPPCIVGTFDWQKISTIVRIPKEARRVSIVLYLRRRNTGTAWFDDVEVVQVAPPLASIQMISPAYRGLLLTPTKGKKISAKISINREEHGLVGKPLEIISELTDAKGNSLSKGVKVLQGDEEETILQLALPELKPNEYQYVCHIRIGKKELGKLEERINVVRQVEAKVYVDERQRLIVDGKPFFPIGLYLGPTEEEHLARISEAGFNTILCYGYGVGRDPEAYMERAKKYGLKVIYSVKDFYEGTRYFPKVGKSGLELARDYVMKLRDHPALLAWYINDELPITFIPRLTEMYELIKSLDPNHPQFQVLYQIPDLELYYNCTDIMGVDPYPIPSRPIDMVSDWTSSAIKAMNNAKPVWVVPQIFDWSVYRGGEPREPTFQEKKNMFYQALIHGAKGLIAYSYFDLFKTTGRKEAPKELFEKRWKEVCEIVAEINKLVPALLEGEDVPKLQGVLEKGKVHVRGITYRNKLYILLANTSSDSLHLTLPLPDRGWKSASRLDGREEKVKNGQLVLQLQPLEATTCVLSK
;
A
#
# COMPACT_ATOMS: atom_id res chain seq x y z
N MET A 1 10.01 -45.95 52.16
CA MET A 1 11.32 -45.72 52.77
C MET A 1 11.87 -44.46 52.20
N GLU A 2 11.46 -43.32 52.75
CA GLU A 2 12.13 -42.47 53.75
C GLU A 2 13.65 -42.39 53.59
N LYS A 3 14.12 -41.21 53.24
CA LYS A 3 14.93 -40.35 54.10
C LYS A 3 15.04 -38.93 53.57
N MET A 4 14.43 -38.03 54.32
CA MET A 4 14.74 -36.58 54.37
C MET A 4 16.15 -36.39 54.93
N ILE A 5 16.86 -35.40 54.43
CA ILE A 5 17.77 -34.57 55.26
C ILE A 5 17.66 -33.13 54.78
N ASN A 6 17.63 -32.26 55.79
CA ASN A 6 17.22 -30.88 55.82
C ASN A 6 18.44 -29.94 55.99
N ILE A 7 18.22 -28.63 55.63
CA ILE A 7 18.81 -27.42 56.20
C ILE A 7 20.00 -26.77 55.51
N GLY A 8 19.77 -25.52 55.15
CA GLY A 8 20.79 -24.51 54.97
C GLY A 8 20.25 -23.19 54.38
N ASN A 9 19.64 -22.36 55.25
CA ASN A 9 19.25 -20.97 54.98
C ASN A 9 20.42 -20.09 54.54
N CYS A 10 20.25 -19.30 53.45
CA CYS A 10 20.80 -17.97 53.36
C CYS A 10 19.85 -17.12 52.48
N ALA A 11 19.17 -16.20 53.14
CA ALA A 11 18.23 -15.27 52.54
C ALA A 11 19.00 -14.03 52.02
N THR A 12 18.79 -13.69 50.76
CA THR A 12 18.86 -12.29 50.32
C THR A 12 17.74 -12.07 49.28
N PRO A 13 16.80 -11.17 49.50
CA PRO A 13 15.70 -10.95 48.58
C PRO A 13 16.15 -10.05 47.42
N ILE A 14 16.26 -10.58 46.21
CA ILE A 14 16.22 -9.80 45.00
C ILE A 14 14.76 -9.45 44.75
N MET A 15 14.44 -8.21 45.04
CA MET A 15 13.13 -7.60 44.81
C MET A 15 12.95 -7.40 43.29
N CYS A 16 12.37 -8.40 42.60
CA CYS A 16 11.82 -8.23 41.28
C CYS A 16 10.60 -7.28 41.39
N LEU A 17 10.83 -6.06 41.01
CA LEU A 17 9.78 -5.05 40.83
C LEU A 17 8.93 -5.46 39.64
N LEU A 18 7.86 -6.20 39.86
CA LEU A 18 6.76 -6.38 38.94
C LEU A 18 6.04 -5.02 38.81
N ILE A 19 6.46 -4.20 37.84
CA ILE A 19 5.64 -3.08 37.38
C ILE A 19 4.47 -3.71 36.62
N VAL A 20 3.39 -3.92 37.34
CA VAL A 20 2.06 -4.11 36.75
C VAL A 20 1.66 -2.76 36.17
N CYS A 21 1.99 -2.52 34.91
CA CYS A 21 1.33 -1.51 34.11
C CYS A 21 -0.15 -1.89 34.02
N SER A 22 -0.98 -1.29 34.87
CA SER A 22 -2.41 -1.22 34.65
C SER A 22 -2.67 -0.36 33.42
N ILE A 23 -2.66 -1.02 32.26
CA ILE A 23 -3.26 -0.50 31.05
C ILE A 23 -4.75 -0.50 31.34
N LEU A 24 -5.29 0.67 31.70
CA LEU A 24 -6.70 0.95 31.54
C LEU A 24 -6.96 0.87 30.01
N SER A 25 -7.28 -0.35 29.56
CA SER A 25 -7.92 -0.58 28.30
C SER A 25 -9.27 0.14 28.36
N GLN A 26 -9.34 1.33 27.79
CA GLN A 26 -10.62 1.74 27.24
C GLN A 26 -10.91 0.72 26.13
N THR A 27 -11.66 -0.30 26.49
CA THR A 27 -12.31 -1.20 25.56
C THR A 27 -13.19 -0.35 24.66
N ARG A 28 -12.67 0.03 23.48
CA ARG A 28 -13.55 0.41 22.39
C ARG A 28 -14.39 -0.82 22.09
N PRO A 29 -15.70 -0.68 21.87
CA PRO A 29 -16.54 -1.81 21.53
C PRO A 29 -15.99 -2.43 20.25
N VAL A 30 -15.84 -3.74 20.24
CA VAL A 30 -15.66 -4.57 19.06
C VAL A 30 -16.97 -4.49 18.29
N GLY A 31 -17.08 -3.49 17.43
CA GLY A 31 -18.27 -3.19 16.65
C GLY A 31 -17.87 -2.44 15.39
N GLY A 32 -17.83 -3.16 14.27
CA GLY A 32 -18.04 -2.63 12.93
C GLY A 32 -16.96 -1.73 12.35
N GLU A 33 -16.68 -1.99 11.10
CA GLU A 33 -15.80 -1.25 10.16
C GLU A 33 -16.07 0.27 10.06
N SER A 34 -17.08 0.82 10.77
CA SER A 34 -17.52 2.21 10.68
C SER A 34 -16.81 3.22 11.60
N ALA A 35 -15.85 2.79 12.45
CA ALA A 35 -15.24 3.70 13.42
C ALA A 35 -14.37 4.81 12.81
N PHE A 36 -13.82 4.60 11.60
CA PHE A 36 -12.99 5.58 10.91
C PHE A 36 -13.82 6.57 10.08
N PHE A 37 -14.94 6.11 9.50
CA PHE A 37 -15.88 6.96 8.76
C PHE A 37 -17.19 7.08 9.56
N GLN A 38 -17.69 8.29 9.71
CA GLN A 38 -18.96 8.56 10.40
C GLN A 38 -20.09 8.75 9.40
N ARG A 39 -21.22 8.09 9.60
CA ARG A 39 -22.41 8.30 8.78
C ARG A 39 -22.85 9.77 8.87
N SER A 40 -22.97 10.42 7.73
CA SER A 40 -23.32 11.84 7.61
C SER A 40 -24.57 12.09 6.78
N GLY A 41 -25.27 11.05 6.31
CA GLY A 41 -26.49 11.13 5.51
C GLY A 41 -27.46 10.00 5.78
N GLU A 42 -28.60 10.04 5.10
CA GLU A 42 -29.60 8.97 5.07
C GLU A 42 -29.28 7.95 3.98
N ASN A 43 -29.97 6.79 4.01
CA ASN A 43 -29.90 5.81 2.94
C ASN A 43 -30.46 6.39 1.64
N ILE A 44 -29.65 6.46 0.58
CA ILE A 44 -30.05 7.00 -0.72
C ILE A 44 -30.61 5.94 -1.68
N VAL A 45 -30.65 4.65 -1.25
CA VAL A 45 -31.27 3.57 -1.99
C VAL A 45 -32.79 3.63 -1.77
N VAL A 46 -33.52 3.71 -2.87
CA VAL A 46 -34.97 3.63 -2.81
C VAL A 46 -35.41 2.18 -2.62
N ASN A 47 -36.25 1.92 -1.61
CA ASN A 47 -36.81 0.60 -1.35
C ASN A 47 -35.72 -0.50 -1.21
N GLY A 48 -34.71 -0.23 -0.37
CA GLY A 48 -33.60 -1.14 -0.13
C GLY A 48 -33.98 -2.45 0.56
N GLY A 49 -35.09 -2.44 1.35
CA GLY A 49 -35.68 -3.62 1.97
C GLY A 49 -36.76 -4.31 1.10
N PHE A 50 -36.97 -3.88 -0.17
CA PHE A 50 -37.89 -4.47 -1.14
C PHE A 50 -39.37 -4.52 -0.74
N GLU A 51 -39.79 -3.75 0.25
CA GLU A 51 -41.15 -3.76 0.82
C GLU A 51 -42.20 -3.13 -0.09
N LEU A 52 -41.79 -2.26 -1.02
CA LEU A 52 -42.67 -1.62 -2.00
C LEU A 52 -42.63 -2.37 -3.33
N GLU A 53 -43.78 -2.87 -3.77
CA GLU A 53 -43.87 -3.61 -5.03
C GLU A 53 -44.92 -3.02 -5.95
N LYS A 54 -44.73 -3.21 -7.26
CA LYS A 54 -45.69 -2.92 -8.30
C LYS A 54 -45.63 -4.03 -9.35
N ASP A 55 -46.74 -4.76 -9.54
CA ASP A 55 -46.84 -5.88 -10.47
C ASP A 55 -45.79 -6.99 -10.24
N GLY A 56 -45.46 -7.25 -8.96
CA GLY A 56 -44.45 -8.22 -8.55
C GLY A 56 -42.99 -7.77 -8.72
N ILE A 57 -42.77 -6.52 -9.10
CA ILE A 57 -41.43 -5.93 -9.29
C ILE A 57 -41.12 -4.93 -8.14
N PRO A 58 -39.96 -5.00 -7.49
CA PRO A 58 -39.62 -4.03 -6.45
C PRO A 58 -39.53 -2.63 -7.03
N VAL A 59 -40.24 -1.69 -6.41
CA VAL A 59 -40.24 -0.28 -6.83
C VAL A 59 -38.82 0.31 -6.76
N GLY A 60 -38.41 1.04 -7.80
CA GLY A 60 -37.12 1.66 -7.90
C GLY A 60 -35.99 0.77 -8.42
N TRP A 61 -36.25 -0.53 -8.63
CA TRP A 61 -35.26 -1.48 -9.13
C TRP A 61 -35.57 -1.97 -10.55
N SER A 62 -34.52 -2.12 -11.35
CA SER A 62 -34.58 -2.86 -12.61
C SER A 62 -34.32 -4.34 -12.30
N ALA A 63 -35.37 -5.14 -12.22
CA ALA A 63 -35.28 -6.55 -11.85
C ALA A 63 -35.70 -7.43 -13.08
N PRO A 64 -34.76 -8.21 -13.65
CA PRO A 64 -35.06 -9.01 -14.86
C PRO A 64 -36.05 -10.15 -14.61
N HIS A 65 -37.10 -10.20 -15.44
CA HIS A 65 -38.08 -11.28 -15.41
C HIS A 65 -37.43 -12.67 -15.52
N GLY A 66 -37.90 -13.62 -14.73
CA GLY A 66 -37.46 -15.03 -14.74
C GLY A 66 -36.17 -15.31 -13.97
N ILE A 67 -35.45 -14.25 -13.53
CA ILE A 67 -34.28 -14.39 -12.67
C ILE A 67 -34.51 -13.77 -11.29
N ALA A 68 -35.14 -12.59 -11.24
CA ALA A 68 -35.40 -11.88 -9.98
C ALA A 68 -36.90 -11.86 -9.67
N SER A 69 -37.27 -12.05 -8.41
CA SER A 69 -38.63 -12.00 -7.88
C SER A 69 -38.62 -11.68 -6.38
N LEU A 70 -39.74 -11.15 -5.87
CA LEU A 70 -39.89 -10.96 -4.42
C LEU A 70 -40.24 -12.33 -3.77
N ASP A 71 -39.66 -12.58 -2.61
CA ASP A 71 -39.85 -13.83 -1.86
C ASP A 71 -40.23 -13.51 -0.39
N PRO A 72 -41.51 -13.78 -0.01
CA PRO A 72 -41.97 -13.54 1.36
C PRO A 72 -41.51 -14.62 2.35
N ALA A 73 -40.96 -15.73 1.87
CA ALA A 73 -40.43 -16.79 2.74
C ALA A 73 -38.97 -16.56 3.17
N ASN A 74 -38.26 -15.69 2.49
CA ASN A 74 -36.86 -15.39 2.74
C ASN A 74 -36.63 -13.88 2.73
N ALA A 75 -36.97 -13.23 3.84
CA ALA A 75 -36.59 -11.83 4.14
C ALA A 75 -35.59 -11.80 5.29
N HIS A 76 -34.63 -10.87 5.25
CA HIS A 76 -33.76 -10.59 6.39
C HIS A 76 -34.50 -9.70 7.38
N SER A 77 -35.20 -8.70 6.88
CA SER A 77 -36.15 -7.87 7.64
C SER A 77 -37.44 -7.65 6.87
N GLY A 78 -38.48 -7.11 7.52
CA GLY A 78 -39.75 -6.80 6.86
C GLY A 78 -40.49 -8.02 6.34
N LYS A 79 -41.07 -7.87 5.13
CA LYS A 79 -41.96 -8.87 4.53
C LYS A 79 -41.34 -9.61 3.34
N PHE A 80 -40.48 -8.94 2.59
CA PHE A 80 -39.95 -9.47 1.34
C PHE A 80 -38.42 -9.39 1.28
N GLY A 81 -37.79 -10.46 0.78
CA GLY A 81 -36.42 -10.40 0.25
C GLY A 81 -36.42 -10.48 -1.27
N LEU A 82 -35.43 -9.95 -1.94
CA LEU A 82 -35.26 -10.10 -3.38
C LEU A 82 -34.57 -11.42 -3.68
N LYS A 83 -35.26 -12.38 -4.23
CA LYS A 83 -34.71 -13.63 -4.72
C LYS A 83 -34.11 -13.45 -6.11
N TYR A 84 -32.89 -13.93 -6.30
CA TYR A 84 -32.20 -14.03 -7.58
C TYR A 84 -31.81 -15.49 -7.83
N ALA A 85 -32.40 -16.12 -8.83
CA ALA A 85 -32.16 -17.53 -9.15
C ALA A 85 -31.66 -17.69 -10.57
N ARG A 86 -30.54 -18.40 -10.75
CA ARG A 86 -29.94 -18.64 -12.06
C ARG A 86 -29.50 -20.09 -12.21
N THR A 87 -30.00 -20.73 -13.25
CA THR A 87 -29.69 -22.12 -13.63
C THR A 87 -28.82 -22.20 -14.90
N ASP A 88 -28.97 -21.22 -15.80
CA ASP A 88 -28.14 -21.13 -17.00
C ASP A 88 -26.91 -20.25 -16.74
N ARG A 89 -25.72 -20.82 -16.89
CA ARG A 89 -24.43 -20.14 -16.70
C ARG A 89 -24.22 -18.96 -17.66
N ASN A 90 -24.89 -18.95 -18.79
CA ASN A 90 -24.76 -17.93 -19.83
C ASN A 90 -25.76 -16.79 -19.68
N ASP A 91 -26.80 -16.95 -18.88
CA ASP A 91 -27.82 -15.92 -18.64
C ASP A 91 -27.35 -14.95 -17.57
N TYR A 92 -26.55 -13.95 -17.98
CA TYR A 92 -25.98 -12.92 -17.09
C TYR A 92 -26.80 -11.64 -17.17
N ARG A 93 -27.78 -11.51 -16.29
CA ARG A 93 -28.65 -10.34 -16.13
C ARG A 93 -28.50 -9.78 -14.72
N LEU A 94 -28.60 -8.47 -14.57
CA LEU A 94 -28.28 -7.74 -13.34
C LEU A 94 -29.55 -7.11 -12.75
N VAL A 95 -29.64 -7.07 -11.43
CA VAL A 95 -30.62 -6.25 -10.71
C VAL A 95 -29.93 -4.94 -10.36
N THR A 96 -30.50 -3.81 -10.81
CA THR A 96 -29.81 -2.53 -10.72
C THR A 96 -30.71 -1.42 -10.22
N GLN A 97 -30.12 -0.46 -9.53
CA GLN A 97 -30.74 0.83 -9.23
C GLN A 97 -29.71 1.94 -9.45
N GLN A 98 -30.09 2.99 -10.17
CA GLN A 98 -29.29 4.20 -10.23
C GLN A 98 -29.50 5.00 -8.94
N ILE A 99 -28.39 5.41 -8.30
CA ILE A 99 -28.39 6.08 -7.01
C ILE A 99 -27.78 7.50 -7.12
N PRO A 100 -28.32 8.51 -6.40
CA PRO A 100 -27.93 9.91 -6.53
C PRO A 100 -26.66 10.23 -5.73
N CYS A 101 -25.56 9.53 -6.00
CA CYS A 101 -24.26 9.83 -5.37
C CYS A 101 -23.69 11.16 -5.88
N ILE A 102 -23.09 11.90 -4.96
CA ILE A 102 -22.37 13.14 -5.27
C ILE A 102 -20.92 12.80 -5.63
N PRO A 103 -20.43 13.21 -6.83
CA PRO A 103 -19.03 13.00 -7.21
C PRO A 103 -18.05 13.61 -6.20
N GLY A 104 -16.98 12.88 -5.88
CA GLY A 104 -15.97 13.27 -4.90
C GLY A 104 -16.27 12.85 -3.45
N LYS A 105 -17.53 12.57 -3.11
CA LYS A 105 -17.92 12.14 -1.76
C LYS A 105 -17.71 10.65 -1.54
N ILE A 106 -17.68 10.27 -0.26
CA ILE A 106 -17.46 8.89 0.20
C ILE A 106 -18.77 8.31 0.69
N TYR A 107 -19.04 7.08 0.32
CA TYR A 107 -20.24 6.34 0.72
C TYR A 107 -19.88 4.98 1.31
N GLU A 108 -20.60 4.57 2.35
CA GLU A 108 -20.69 3.18 2.79
C GLU A 108 -21.84 2.54 2.04
N ALA A 109 -21.57 1.43 1.34
CA ALA A 109 -22.58 0.61 0.69
C ALA A 109 -22.62 -0.75 1.35
N SER A 110 -23.80 -1.29 1.61
CA SER A 110 -23.97 -2.62 2.18
C SER A 110 -25.24 -3.31 1.72
N VAL A 111 -25.22 -4.66 1.79
CA VAL A 111 -26.38 -5.50 1.50
C VAL A 111 -26.33 -6.76 2.36
N TRP A 112 -27.46 -7.24 2.83
CA TRP A 112 -27.57 -8.57 3.39
C TRP A 112 -27.82 -9.58 2.28
N VAL A 113 -27.06 -10.68 2.30
CA VAL A 113 -27.09 -11.74 1.28
C VAL A 113 -27.23 -13.09 1.95
N LYS A 114 -28.14 -13.93 1.44
CA LYS A 114 -28.28 -15.35 1.76
C LYS A 114 -28.07 -16.16 0.48
N GLY A 115 -27.48 -17.34 0.56
CA GLY A 115 -27.13 -18.15 -0.61
C GLY A 115 -27.54 -19.60 -0.49
N GLU A 116 -27.97 -20.20 -1.62
CA GLU A 116 -28.21 -21.63 -1.74
C GLU A 116 -27.60 -22.17 -3.03
N ASN A 117 -26.69 -23.16 -2.88
CA ASN A 117 -26.02 -23.87 -3.99
C ASN A 117 -25.33 -22.94 -5.00
N ILE A 118 -24.70 -21.86 -4.54
CA ILE A 118 -23.96 -20.93 -5.39
C ILE A 118 -22.64 -21.57 -5.80
N LYS A 119 -22.47 -21.85 -7.09
CA LYS A 119 -21.35 -22.60 -7.67
C LYS A 119 -21.12 -22.26 -9.14
N ASP A 120 -20.23 -23.01 -9.79
CA ASP A 120 -19.96 -23.02 -11.24
C ASP A 120 -19.30 -21.74 -11.80
N GLY A 121 -18.93 -20.79 -10.94
CA GLY A 121 -18.20 -19.59 -11.36
C GLY A 121 -16.78 -19.88 -11.81
N ASP A 122 -16.20 -18.95 -12.56
CA ASP A 122 -14.78 -18.98 -12.90
C ASP A 122 -13.93 -18.76 -11.63
N GLN A 123 -12.69 -19.26 -11.61
CA GLN A 123 -11.83 -19.23 -10.42
C GLN A 123 -11.71 -17.85 -9.76
N TRP A 124 -11.80 -16.78 -10.55
CA TRP A 124 -11.59 -15.39 -10.11
C TRP A 124 -12.89 -14.56 -10.04
N ASP A 125 -14.03 -15.13 -10.42
CA ASP A 125 -15.30 -14.42 -10.55
C ASP A 125 -16.45 -15.27 -10.01
N GLN A 126 -16.49 -15.46 -8.67
CA GLN A 126 -17.42 -16.36 -8.01
C GLN A 126 -18.27 -15.67 -6.96
N GLY A 127 -19.52 -16.16 -6.78
CA GLY A 127 -20.37 -15.88 -5.65
C GLY A 127 -21.54 -14.94 -5.93
N ALA A 128 -22.34 -14.72 -4.87
CA ALA A 128 -23.40 -13.74 -4.78
C ALA A 128 -22.91 -12.50 -4.06
N GLY A 129 -23.32 -11.32 -4.50
CA GLY A 129 -22.98 -10.07 -3.88
C GLY A 129 -23.47 -8.86 -4.67
N PHE A 130 -22.77 -7.73 -4.48
CA PHE A 130 -23.10 -6.48 -5.14
C PHE A 130 -21.85 -5.75 -5.64
N CYS A 131 -22.05 -4.71 -6.44
CA CYS A 131 -21.05 -3.72 -6.75
C CYS A 131 -21.63 -2.32 -6.85
N ILE A 132 -20.76 -1.32 -6.77
CA ILE A 132 -21.06 0.06 -7.14
C ILE A 132 -20.30 0.36 -8.42
N GLU A 133 -20.99 0.74 -9.48
CA GLU A 133 -20.39 1.09 -10.76
C GLU A 133 -20.73 2.53 -11.15
N TRP A 134 -19.83 3.16 -11.91
CA TRP A 134 -20.06 4.51 -12.40
C TRP A 134 -19.66 4.67 -13.87
N SER A 135 -20.35 5.61 -14.51
CA SER A 135 -20.14 5.98 -15.91
C SER A 135 -20.13 7.48 -16.09
N ASP A 136 -19.64 7.94 -17.24
CA ASP A 136 -19.73 9.32 -17.67
C ASP A 136 -21.17 9.70 -18.11
N GLU A 137 -21.33 10.92 -18.58
CA GLU A 137 -22.61 11.44 -19.08
C GLU A 137 -23.17 10.67 -20.28
N ASN A 138 -22.28 10.08 -21.11
CA ASN A 138 -22.61 9.29 -22.29
C ASN A 138 -22.88 7.82 -21.96
N GLY A 139 -22.75 7.41 -20.69
CA GLY A 139 -22.92 6.03 -20.26
C GLY A 139 -21.69 5.14 -20.49
N LYS A 140 -20.54 5.72 -20.86
CA LYS A 140 -19.29 4.98 -20.96
C LYS A 140 -18.84 4.58 -19.55
N TRP A 141 -18.65 3.32 -19.33
CA TRP A 141 -18.15 2.77 -18.06
C TRP A 141 -16.77 3.32 -17.72
N LEU A 142 -16.62 3.86 -16.53
CA LEU A 142 -15.37 4.44 -16.01
C LEU A 142 -14.73 3.57 -14.91
N GLY A 143 -15.52 2.72 -14.24
CA GLY A 143 -15.02 1.85 -13.18
C GLY A 143 -16.09 1.41 -12.19
N GLY A 144 -15.65 0.74 -11.12
CA GLY A 144 -16.52 0.26 -10.06
C GLY A 144 -15.73 -0.31 -8.89
N VAL A 145 -16.43 -0.51 -7.77
CA VAL A 145 -15.93 -1.25 -6.60
C VAL A 145 -16.73 -2.55 -6.47
N TYR A 146 -16.01 -3.66 -6.33
CA TYR A 146 -16.53 -5.01 -6.34
C TYR A 146 -16.16 -5.75 -5.05
N PRO A 147 -16.94 -5.63 -3.97
CA PRO A 147 -16.68 -6.36 -2.74
C PRO A 147 -16.60 -7.88 -2.98
N PRO A 148 -15.89 -8.62 -2.13
CA PRO A 148 -15.87 -10.07 -2.19
C PRO A 148 -17.27 -10.65 -2.12
N CYS A 149 -17.61 -11.53 -3.07
CA CYS A 149 -18.88 -12.24 -3.11
C CYS A 149 -18.79 -13.56 -2.35
N ILE A 150 -19.93 -14.12 -1.92
CA ILE A 150 -20.00 -15.33 -1.10
C ILE A 150 -20.47 -16.51 -1.97
N VAL A 151 -19.81 -17.66 -1.83
CA VAL A 151 -20.12 -18.92 -2.57
C VAL A 151 -20.72 -19.97 -1.65
N GLY A 152 -21.43 -20.93 -2.22
CA GLY A 152 -21.97 -22.10 -1.51
C GLY A 152 -23.38 -21.91 -0.99
N THR A 153 -23.71 -22.57 0.13
CA THR A 153 -24.95 -22.41 0.87
C THR A 153 -24.65 -21.77 2.21
N PHE A 154 -25.27 -20.64 2.50
CA PHE A 154 -25.03 -19.84 3.71
C PHE A 154 -26.29 -19.06 4.08
N ASP A 155 -26.44 -18.79 5.38
CA ASP A 155 -27.48 -17.92 5.90
C ASP A 155 -27.11 -16.44 5.76
N TRP A 156 -27.99 -15.52 6.13
CA TRP A 156 -27.83 -14.10 5.98
C TRP A 156 -26.48 -13.59 6.49
N GLN A 157 -25.74 -12.97 5.59
CA GLN A 157 -24.45 -12.31 5.88
C GLN A 157 -24.44 -10.91 5.26
N LYS A 158 -23.91 -9.95 5.98
CA LYS A 158 -23.74 -8.58 5.49
C LYS A 158 -22.45 -8.46 4.69
N ILE A 159 -22.58 -7.99 3.45
CA ILE A 159 -21.44 -7.53 2.63
C ILE A 159 -21.45 -6.01 2.67
N SER A 160 -20.31 -5.38 2.95
CA SER A 160 -20.19 -3.92 2.96
C SER A 160 -18.91 -3.45 2.25
N THR A 161 -18.93 -2.22 1.80
CA THR A 161 -17.76 -1.53 1.25
C THR A 161 -17.87 -0.03 1.44
N ILE A 162 -16.72 0.65 1.48
CA ILE A 162 -16.64 2.11 1.38
C ILE A 162 -16.11 2.46 0.01
N VAL A 163 -16.70 3.44 -0.62
CA VAL A 163 -16.35 3.86 -1.97
C VAL A 163 -16.27 5.38 -2.07
N ARG A 164 -15.18 5.91 -2.63
CA ARG A 164 -15.11 7.29 -3.08
C ARG A 164 -15.63 7.35 -4.52
N ILE A 165 -16.65 8.14 -4.75
CA ILE A 165 -17.18 8.36 -6.11
C ILE A 165 -16.24 9.31 -6.85
N PRO A 166 -15.65 8.91 -8.00
CA PRO A 166 -14.77 9.78 -8.76
C PRO A 166 -15.45 11.08 -9.20
N LYS A 167 -14.69 12.16 -9.29
CA LYS A 167 -15.21 13.49 -9.71
C LYS A 167 -15.76 13.48 -11.14
N GLU A 168 -15.28 12.56 -11.97
CA GLU A 168 -15.70 12.38 -13.38
C GLU A 168 -17.00 11.58 -13.52
N ALA A 169 -17.42 10.86 -12.48
CA ALA A 169 -18.65 10.08 -12.50
C ALA A 169 -19.88 10.98 -12.66
N ARG A 170 -20.82 10.56 -13.52
CA ARG A 170 -22.09 11.26 -13.76
C ARG A 170 -23.30 10.38 -13.48
N ARG A 171 -23.12 9.07 -13.58
CA ARG A 171 -24.13 8.07 -13.24
C ARG A 171 -23.49 7.06 -12.33
N VAL A 172 -24.14 6.75 -11.22
CA VAL A 172 -23.71 5.74 -10.26
C VAL A 172 -24.83 4.74 -10.06
N SER A 173 -24.54 3.46 -10.08
CA SER A 173 -25.51 2.41 -9.89
C SER A 173 -25.03 1.41 -8.84
N ILE A 174 -25.96 0.94 -8.00
CA ILE A 174 -25.79 -0.27 -7.22
C ILE A 174 -26.34 -1.45 -8.01
N VAL A 175 -25.60 -2.56 -8.01
CA VAL A 175 -25.91 -3.75 -8.81
C VAL A 175 -25.86 -4.97 -7.92
N LEU A 176 -26.93 -5.77 -7.91
CA LEU A 176 -27.02 -7.04 -7.21
C LEU A 176 -26.95 -8.18 -8.22
N TYR A 177 -26.16 -9.22 -7.93
CA TYR A 177 -25.91 -10.28 -8.90
C TYR A 177 -25.39 -11.60 -8.31
N LEU A 178 -25.50 -12.66 -9.08
CA LEU A 178 -24.52 -13.75 -9.08
C LEU A 178 -23.44 -13.41 -10.12
N ARG A 179 -22.16 -13.56 -9.78
CA ARG A 179 -21.03 -13.37 -10.71
C ARG A 179 -21.22 -14.18 -11.99
N ARG A 180 -20.48 -13.81 -13.05
CA ARG A 180 -20.57 -14.50 -14.34
C ARG A 180 -20.43 -16.01 -14.18
N ARG A 181 -21.16 -16.78 -14.97
CA ARG A 181 -21.18 -18.24 -14.98
C ARG A 181 -21.55 -18.93 -13.66
N ASN A 182 -21.81 -18.19 -12.58
CA ASN A 182 -22.34 -18.83 -11.38
C ASN A 182 -23.80 -19.24 -11.55
N THR A 183 -24.16 -20.37 -10.97
CA THR A 183 -25.54 -20.85 -10.83
C THR A 183 -25.89 -20.93 -9.35
N GLY A 184 -27.16 -21.04 -9.04
CA GLY A 184 -27.70 -21.13 -7.67
C GLY A 184 -28.76 -20.07 -7.40
N THR A 185 -29.11 -19.92 -6.13
CA THR A 185 -30.07 -18.92 -5.66
C THR A 185 -29.45 -18.04 -4.61
N ALA A 186 -29.62 -16.72 -4.75
CA ALA A 186 -29.30 -15.76 -3.73
C ALA A 186 -30.56 -14.99 -3.34
N TRP A 187 -30.59 -14.54 -2.08
CA TRP A 187 -31.56 -13.55 -1.60
C TRP A 187 -30.79 -12.32 -1.14
N PHE A 188 -31.31 -11.15 -1.47
CA PHE A 188 -30.77 -9.84 -1.10
C PHE A 188 -31.82 -9.08 -0.30
N ASP A 189 -31.36 -8.34 0.70
CA ASP A 189 -32.22 -7.52 1.53
C ASP A 189 -31.45 -6.38 2.20
N ASP A 190 -32.16 -5.40 2.77
CA ASP A 190 -31.61 -4.27 3.52
C ASP A 190 -30.42 -3.60 2.81
N VAL A 191 -30.63 -3.24 1.55
CA VAL A 191 -29.62 -2.54 0.74
C VAL A 191 -29.49 -1.11 1.21
N GLU A 192 -28.28 -0.71 1.60
CA GLU A 192 -28.00 0.64 2.05
C GLU A 192 -26.84 1.25 1.24
N VAL A 193 -26.96 2.52 0.90
CA VAL A 193 -25.86 3.39 0.48
C VAL A 193 -26.00 4.69 1.24
N VAL A 194 -25.06 4.97 2.12
CA VAL A 194 -25.10 6.12 3.04
C VAL A 194 -23.84 6.93 2.88
N GLN A 195 -23.97 8.25 2.73
CA GLN A 195 -22.79 9.12 2.73
C GLN A 195 -22.09 9.04 4.10
N VAL A 196 -20.77 8.92 4.07
CA VAL A 196 -19.94 8.92 5.27
C VAL A 196 -18.93 10.05 5.21
N ALA A 197 -18.62 10.62 6.36
CA ALA A 197 -17.61 11.65 6.49
C ALA A 197 -16.31 11.03 7.06
N PRO A 198 -15.15 11.39 6.53
CA PRO A 198 -13.87 11.09 7.15
C PRO A 198 -13.77 11.83 8.50
N PRO A 199 -12.80 11.48 9.38
CA PRO A 199 -12.55 12.22 10.60
C PRO A 199 -12.39 13.72 10.35
N LEU A 200 -12.74 14.55 11.33
CA LEU A 200 -12.60 16.00 11.25
C LEU A 200 -11.22 16.43 10.75
N ALA A 201 -10.19 15.76 11.25
CA ALA A 201 -8.81 16.04 10.88
C ALA A 201 -7.95 14.78 10.95
N SER A 202 -6.83 14.85 10.24
CA SER A 202 -5.76 13.85 10.29
C SER A 202 -4.41 14.50 10.49
N ILE A 203 -3.46 13.73 11.03
CA ILE A 203 -2.09 14.12 11.23
C ILE A 203 -1.16 13.14 10.50
N GLN A 204 -0.15 13.67 9.83
CA GLN A 204 0.91 12.90 9.18
C GLN A 204 2.26 13.44 9.62
N MET A 205 3.03 12.63 10.36
CA MET A 205 4.34 13.03 10.84
C MET A 205 5.36 13.04 9.71
N ILE A 206 5.87 14.23 9.35
CA ILE A 206 6.90 14.43 8.32
C ILE A 206 8.30 14.27 8.93
N SER A 207 8.50 14.78 10.15
CA SER A 207 9.76 14.64 10.89
C SER A 207 9.47 14.64 12.40
N PRO A 208 9.84 13.59 13.12
CA PRO A 208 10.36 12.30 12.62
C PRO A 208 9.26 11.42 12.00
N ALA A 209 9.48 10.94 10.75
CA ALA A 209 8.48 10.17 10.01
C ALA A 209 8.41 8.69 10.40
N TYR A 210 9.56 8.09 10.71
CA TYR A 210 9.63 6.67 11.07
C TYR A 210 9.27 6.47 12.54
N ARG A 211 8.03 6.05 12.82
CA ARG A 211 7.52 5.66 14.14
C ARG A 211 7.79 6.69 15.25
N GLY A 212 7.88 7.99 14.90
CA GLY A 212 8.21 9.05 15.86
C GLY A 212 9.64 9.00 16.40
N LEU A 213 10.56 8.25 15.78
CA LEU A 213 11.93 8.04 16.24
C LEU A 213 12.81 9.28 16.02
N LEU A 214 13.38 9.82 17.07
CA LEU A 214 14.21 11.01 17.06
C LEU A 214 15.55 10.78 17.79
N LEU A 215 16.66 11.02 17.10
CA LEU A 215 18.00 10.88 17.69
C LEU A 215 18.45 12.15 18.41
N THR A 216 19.11 12.02 19.57
CA THR A 216 19.84 13.12 20.23
C THR A 216 21.14 13.45 19.45
N PRO A 217 21.62 14.71 19.51
CA PRO A 217 21.03 15.88 20.15
C PRO A 217 19.79 16.38 19.40
N THR A 218 18.82 16.92 20.14
CA THR A 218 17.54 17.40 19.57
C THR A 218 17.50 18.92 19.40
N LYS A 219 18.34 19.65 20.12
CA LYS A 219 18.42 21.11 20.01
C LYS A 219 18.73 21.55 18.58
N GLY A 220 17.87 22.40 18.05
CA GLY A 220 17.96 22.87 16.66
C GLY A 220 17.24 22.01 15.63
N LYS A 221 16.78 20.81 16.01
CA LYS A 221 15.85 20.01 15.19
C LYS A 221 14.42 20.56 15.31
N LYS A 222 13.55 20.08 14.42
CA LYS A 222 12.13 20.42 14.43
C LYS A 222 11.28 19.16 14.29
N ILE A 223 10.14 19.15 14.98
CA ILE A 223 9.02 18.28 14.58
C ILE A 223 8.30 18.97 13.44
N SER A 224 7.97 18.23 12.39
CA SER A 224 7.15 18.69 11.29
C SER A 224 5.99 17.71 11.09
N ALA A 225 4.77 18.25 11.05
CA ALA A 225 3.56 17.45 10.85
C ALA A 225 2.64 18.15 9.84
N LYS A 226 2.08 17.40 8.89
CA LYS A 226 0.99 17.85 8.04
C LYS A 226 -0.31 17.59 8.77
N ILE A 227 -1.14 18.61 8.89
CA ILE A 227 -2.50 18.53 9.43
C ILE A 227 -3.44 18.77 8.26
N SER A 228 -4.38 17.85 8.04
CA SER A 228 -5.44 17.99 7.03
C SER A 228 -6.79 18.06 7.74
N ILE A 229 -7.67 18.98 7.29
CA ILE A 229 -8.98 19.24 7.90
C ILE A 229 -10.07 19.01 6.85
N ASN A 230 -11.03 18.17 7.16
CA ASN A 230 -12.18 17.89 6.31
C ASN A 230 -13.30 18.93 6.54
N ARG A 231 -13.09 20.15 6.05
CA ARG A 231 -13.98 21.31 6.32
C ARG A 231 -15.38 21.13 5.80
N GLU A 232 -15.52 20.67 4.55
CA GLU A 232 -16.80 20.56 3.88
C GLU A 232 -17.73 19.58 4.59
N GLU A 233 -17.22 18.41 4.94
CA GLU A 233 -17.96 17.34 5.61
C GLU A 233 -18.39 17.72 7.04
N HIS A 234 -17.66 18.65 7.67
CA HIS A 234 -17.91 19.09 9.04
C HIS A 234 -18.51 20.51 9.15
N GLY A 235 -18.93 21.10 8.03
CA GLY A 235 -19.58 22.43 8.01
C GLY A 235 -18.66 23.55 8.49
N LEU A 236 -17.37 23.46 8.19
CA LEU A 236 -16.32 24.39 8.63
C LEU A 236 -15.77 25.28 7.49
N VAL A 237 -16.35 25.20 6.29
CA VAL A 237 -15.97 26.06 5.16
C VAL A 237 -16.16 27.53 5.55
N GLY A 238 -15.20 28.38 5.23
CA GLY A 238 -15.20 29.80 5.54
C GLY A 238 -14.90 30.17 7.00
N LYS A 239 -14.80 29.21 7.93
CA LYS A 239 -14.54 29.48 9.36
C LYS A 239 -13.05 29.45 9.65
N PRO A 240 -12.46 30.45 10.34
CA PRO A 240 -11.07 30.37 10.79
C PRO A 240 -10.90 29.29 11.84
N LEU A 241 -9.86 28.46 11.71
CA LEU A 241 -9.50 27.41 12.64
C LEU A 241 -8.14 27.69 13.28
N GLU A 242 -8.06 27.68 14.58
CA GLU A 242 -6.81 27.74 15.31
C GLU A 242 -6.30 26.32 15.56
N ILE A 243 -5.05 26.03 15.14
CA ILE A 243 -4.37 24.77 15.41
C ILE A 243 -3.23 25.05 16.37
N ILE A 244 -3.31 24.48 17.56
CA ILE A 244 -2.30 24.61 18.61
C ILE A 244 -1.52 23.30 18.64
N SER A 245 -0.23 23.34 18.27
CA SER A 245 0.68 22.21 18.38
C SER A 245 1.53 22.32 19.63
N GLU A 246 1.72 21.23 20.33
CA GLU A 246 2.43 21.19 21.61
C GLU A 246 3.22 19.88 21.76
N LEU A 247 4.45 19.98 22.25
CA LEU A 247 5.23 18.82 22.69
C LEU A 247 5.18 18.76 24.21
N THR A 248 4.74 17.64 24.77
CA THR A 248 4.64 17.43 26.21
C THR A 248 5.48 16.25 26.68
N ASP A 249 5.94 16.32 27.93
CA ASP A 249 6.56 15.19 28.62
C ASP A 249 5.48 14.20 29.15
N ALA A 250 5.91 13.09 29.74
CA ALA A 250 5.05 12.08 30.32
C ALA A 250 4.16 12.59 31.50
N LYS A 251 4.48 13.76 32.04
CA LYS A 251 3.69 14.41 33.09
C LYS A 251 2.71 15.44 32.53
N GLY A 252 2.69 15.65 31.22
CA GLY A 252 1.86 16.64 30.56
C GLY A 252 2.45 18.06 30.57
N ASN A 253 3.69 18.26 31.00
CA ASN A 253 4.33 19.57 30.96
C ASN A 253 4.67 19.95 29.52
N SER A 254 4.29 21.16 29.12
CA SER A 254 4.60 21.70 27.80
C SER A 254 6.08 22.06 27.67
N LEU A 255 6.75 21.52 26.67
CA LEU A 255 8.17 21.75 26.40
C LEU A 255 8.38 22.68 25.20
N SER A 256 7.45 22.67 24.27
CA SER A 256 7.43 23.54 23.09
C SER A 256 6.01 23.68 22.58
N LYS A 257 5.67 24.87 22.07
CA LYS A 257 4.32 25.18 21.59
C LYS A 257 4.34 26.05 20.35
N GLY A 258 3.41 25.81 19.45
CA GLY A 258 3.19 26.60 18.25
C GLY A 258 1.70 26.79 18.01
N VAL A 259 1.37 27.90 17.33
CA VAL A 259 -0.02 28.20 16.95
C VAL A 259 -0.04 28.59 15.46
N LYS A 260 -1.00 28.06 14.75
CA LYS A 260 -1.29 28.40 13.36
C LYS A 260 -2.78 28.63 13.18
N VAL A 261 -3.16 29.69 12.50
CA VAL A 261 -4.54 29.93 12.10
C VAL A 261 -4.69 29.57 10.63
N LEU A 262 -5.61 28.67 10.34
CA LEU A 262 -6.04 28.32 8.98
C LEU A 262 -7.24 29.20 8.62
N GLN A 263 -7.12 29.96 7.55
CA GLN A 263 -8.19 30.86 7.07
C GLN A 263 -9.13 30.15 6.11
N GLY A 264 -10.37 30.62 6.04
CA GLY A 264 -11.37 30.30 5.01
C GLY A 264 -11.43 28.83 4.60
N ASP A 265 -10.83 28.55 3.50
CA ASP A 265 -10.91 27.27 2.76
C ASP A 265 -9.60 26.48 2.83
N GLU A 266 -8.58 26.96 3.59
CA GLU A 266 -7.36 26.21 3.76
C GLU A 266 -7.64 24.88 4.48
N GLU A 267 -7.47 23.76 3.78
CA GLU A 267 -7.74 22.42 4.29
C GLU A 267 -6.48 21.74 4.85
N GLU A 268 -5.29 22.23 4.52
CA GLU A 268 -4.03 21.61 4.91
C GLU A 268 -3.02 22.65 5.42
N THR A 269 -2.19 22.23 6.36
CA THR A 269 -1.03 23.00 6.78
C THR A 269 0.09 22.11 7.26
N ILE A 270 1.35 22.56 7.09
CA ILE A 270 2.50 21.97 7.72
C ILE A 270 2.85 22.81 8.95
N LEU A 271 2.81 22.17 10.11
CA LEU A 271 3.24 22.75 11.37
C LEU A 271 4.71 22.37 11.61
N GLN A 272 5.49 23.34 12.07
CA GLN A 272 6.87 23.12 12.49
C GLN A 272 7.05 23.57 13.93
N LEU A 273 7.52 22.68 14.78
CA LEU A 273 7.76 22.94 16.20
C LEU A 273 9.25 22.77 16.51
N ALA A 274 9.90 23.86 16.91
CA ALA A 274 11.30 23.83 17.29
C ALA A 274 11.50 23.04 18.60
N LEU A 275 12.55 22.24 18.64
CA LEU A 275 12.84 21.39 19.80
C LEU A 275 13.88 22.01 20.73
N PRO A 276 13.67 21.95 22.05
CA PRO A 276 14.73 22.11 23.03
C PRO A 276 15.65 20.87 23.01
N GLU A 277 16.70 20.88 23.82
CA GLU A 277 17.43 19.66 24.10
C GLU A 277 16.57 18.73 24.96
N LEU A 278 16.27 17.54 24.42
CA LEU A 278 15.48 16.52 25.06
C LEU A 278 16.34 15.36 25.55
N LYS A 279 16.00 14.81 26.70
CA LYS A 279 16.60 13.55 27.18
C LYS A 279 15.96 12.37 26.48
N PRO A 280 16.68 11.23 26.32
CA PRO A 280 16.05 9.99 25.87
C PRO A 280 14.85 9.62 26.72
N ASN A 281 13.69 9.62 26.09
CA ASN A 281 12.38 9.31 26.71
C ASN A 281 11.27 9.34 25.63
N GLU A 282 10.07 8.95 26.03
CA GLU A 282 8.84 9.12 25.26
C GLU A 282 8.22 10.50 25.55
N TYR A 283 7.75 11.16 24.49
CA TYR A 283 7.07 12.45 24.52
C TYR A 283 5.78 12.34 23.68
N GLN A 284 4.85 13.28 23.91
CA GLN A 284 3.62 13.36 23.11
C GLN A 284 3.63 14.66 22.30
N TYR A 285 3.40 14.53 21.00
CA TYR A 285 3.09 15.65 20.13
C TYR A 285 1.59 15.74 19.97
N VAL A 286 1.00 16.87 20.39
CA VAL A 286 -0.44 17.06 20.47
C VAL A 286 -0.83 18.25 19.61
N CYS A 287 -1.91 18.09 18.81
CA CYS A 287 -2.52 19.18 18.05
C CYS A 287 -3.97 19.35 18.50
N HIS A 288 -4.32 20.53 19.01
CA HIS A 288 -5.69 20.93 19.32
C HIS A 288 -6.25 21.77 18.17
N ILE A 289 -7.45 21.45 17.73
CA ILE A 289 -8.17 22.17 16.66
C ILE A 289 -9.32 22.92 17.31
N ARG A 290 -9.38 24.25 17.14
CA ARG A 290 -10.32 25.11 17.84
C ARG A 290 -10.99 26.14 16.93
N ILE A 291 -12.19 26.56 17.33
CA ILE A 291 -12.82 27.81 16.87
C ILE A 291 -13.06 28.68 18.12
N GLY A 292 -12.32 29.76 18.25
CA GLY A 292 -12.33 30.58 19.47
C GLY A 292 -11.99 29.74 20.70
N LYS A 293 -12.92 29.68 21.66
CA LYS A 293 -12.73 28.87 22.89
C LYS A 293 -13.17 27.41 22.77
N LYS A 294 -13.88 27.05 21.67
CA LYS A 294 -14.43 25.70 21.50
C LYS A 294 -13.40 24.79 20.85
N GLU A 295 -13.04 23.70 21.54
CA GLU A 295 -12.25 22.61 20.98
C GLU A 295 -13.16 21.73 20.09
N LEU A 296 -12.72 21.49 18.87
CA LEU A 296 -13.42 20.66 17.87
C LEU A 296 -12.81 19.26 17.79
N GLY A 297 -11.51 19.15 18.02
CA GLY A 297 -10.79 17.88 17.94
C GLY A 297 -9.38 17.98 18.49
N LYS A 298 -8.80 16.80 18.74
CA LYS A 298 -7.44 16.61 19.25
C LYS A 298 -6.78 15.49 18.47
N LEU A 299 -5.54 15.70 18.04
CA LEU A 299 -4.70 14.70 17.39
C LEU A 299 -3.44 14.49 18.24
N GLU A 300 -2.97 13.24 18.34
CA GLU A 300 -1.84 12.90 19.19
C GLU A 300 -0.90 11.94 18.45
N GLU A 301 0.41 12.19 18.57
CA GLU A 301 1.45 11.34 18.06
C GLU A 301 2.57 11.15 19.09
N ARG A 302 3.12 9.96 19.12
CA ARG A 302 4.18 9.58 20.05
C ARG A 302 5.54 9.90 19.44
N ILE A 303 6.42 10.56 20.23
CA ILE A 303 7.81 10.88 19.84
C ILE A 303 8.76 10.13 20.76
N ASN A 304 9.57 9.26 20.18
CA ASN A 304 10.55 8.44 20.88
C ASN A 304 11.95 9.05 20.72
N VAL A 305 12.45 9.73 21.73
CA VAL A 305 13.80 10.28 21.73
C VAL A 305 14.79 9.24 22.24
N VAL A 306 15.81 8.92 21.45
CA VAL A 306 16.82 7.91 21.77
C VAL A 306 18.24 8.43 21.51
N ARG A 307 19.25 7.85 22.14
CA ARG A 307 20.68 8.15 21.87
C ARG A 307 21.17 7.44 20.61
N GLN A 308 20.74 6.22 20.43
CA GLN A 308 21.02 5.37 19.26
C GLN A 308 19.80 4.50 18.95
N VAL A 309 19.69 4.06 17.72
CA VAL A 309 18.65 3.13 17.31
C VAL A 309 19.14 1.71 17.63
N GLU A 310 18.37 0.99 18.43
CA GLU A 310 18.66 -0.40 18.79
C GLU A 310 18.09 -1.39 17.77
N ALA A 311 17.10 -0.96 16.97
CA ALA A 311 16.49 -1.80 15.96
C ALA A 311 17.50 -2.27 14.92
N LYS A 312 17.43 -3.57 14.57
CA LYS A 312 18.29 -4.18 13.56
C LYS A 312 17.97 -3.66 12.15
N VAL A 313 16.70 -3.41 11.90
CA VAL A 313 16.20 -2.86 10.62
C VAL A 313 15.29 -1.67 10.92
N TYR A 314 15.57 -0.53 10.33
CA TYR A 314 14.77 0.68 10.49
C TYR A 314 14.93 1.62 9.30
N VAL A 315 14.09 2.65 9.21
CA VAL A 315 14.18 3.72 8.20
C VAL A 315 14.82 4.95 8.84
N ASP A 316 15.87 5.48 8.21
CA ASP A 316 16.56 6.69 8.68
C ASP A 316 15.92 8.00 8.15
N GLU A 317 16.46 9.14 8.59
CA GLU A 317 15.99 10.48 8.18
C GLU A 317 16.16 10.76 6.66
N ARG A 318 17.02 10.00 5.96
CA ARG A 318 17.18 10.05 4.48
C ARG A 318 16.28 9.05 3.75
N GLN A 319 15.33 8.44 4.47
CA GLN A 319 14.41 7.41 3.95
C GLN A 319 15.14 6.16 3.41
N ARG A 320 16.35 5.89 3.92
CA ARG A 320 17.08 4.67 3.59
C ARG A 320 16.69 3.57 4.58
N LEU A 321 16.59 2.36 4.09
CA LEU A 321 16.54 1.21 4.97
C LEU A 321 17.94 0.99 5.56
N ILE A 322 18.01 0.87 6.87
CA ILE A 322 19.24 0.53 7.59
C ILE A 322 19.11 -0.90 8.07
N VAL A 323 20.07 -1.74 7.75
CA VAL A 323 20.12 -3.15 8.16
C VAL A 323 21.45 -3.38 8.87
N ASP A 324 21.38 -3.83 10.11
CA ASP A 324 22.57 -4.06 10.95
C ASP A 324 23.54 -2.84 10.94
N GLY A 325 22.97 -1.62 11.04
CA GLY A 325 23.68 -0.36 11.08
C GLY A 325 24.22 0.15 9.72
N LYS A 326 23.92 -0.50 8.61
CA LYS A 326 24.39 -0.11 7.27
C LYS A 326 23.22 0.22 6.34
N PRO A 327 23.34 1.26 5.49
CA PRO A 327 22.35 1.53 4.45
C PRO A 327 22.18 0.32 3.52
N PHE A 328 20.93 -0.02 3.24
CA PHE A 328 20.56 -1.16 2.43
C PHE A 328 19.55 -0.75 1.36
N PHE A 329 19.79 -1.10 0.10
CA PHE A 329 18.87 -0.87 -1.02
C PHE A 329 18.26 -2.22 -1.42
N PRO A 330 16.97 -2.49 -1.15
CA PRO A 330 16.34 -3.74 -1.53
C PRO A 330 16.27 -3.87 -3.06
N ILE A 331 16.83 -4.94 -3.59
CA ILE A 331 16.64 -5.39 -4.96
C ILE A 331 16.07 -6.79 -4.86
N GLY A 332 14.77 -6.92 -5.08
CA GLY A 332 14.04 -8.13 -4.73
C GLY A 332 13.08 -8.64 -5.77
N LEU A 333 12.50 -9.79 -5.45
CA LEU A 333 11.53 -10.51 -6.26
C LEU A 333 10.36 -10.99 -5.42
N TYR A 334 9.16 -10.93 -5.98
CA TYR A 334 8.02 -11.69 -5.48
C TYR A 334 8.26 -13.18 -5.74
N LEU A 335 8.20 -13.96 -4.66
CA LEU A 335 8.55 -15.37 -4.66
C LEU A 335 7.52 -16.19 -3.89
N GLY A 336 7.07 -17.30 -4.44
CA GLY A 336 6.25 -18.30 -3.74
C GLY A 336 7.11 -19.26 -2.91
N PRO A 337 6.54 -20.42 -2.54
CA PRO A 337 7.31 -21.54 -2.00
C PRO A 337 8.35 -21.97 -3.03
N THR A 338 9.62 -22.05 -2.60
CA THR A 338 10.71 -22.20 -3.55
C THR A 338 11.77 -23.17 -3.03
N GLU A 339 12.27 -23.97 -3.94
CA GLU A 339 13.37 -24.90 -3.72
C GLU A 339 14.72 -24.15 -3.59
N GLU A 340 15.70 -24.77 -2.94
CA GLU A 340 17.00 -24.16 -2.69
C GLU A 340 17.73 -23.72 -3.96
N GLU A 341 17.59 -24.45 -5.07
CA GLU A 341 18.22 -24.10 -6.33
C GLU A 341 17.77 -22.75 -6.87
N HIS A 342 16.48 -22.37 -6.66
CA HIS A 342 15.96 -21.07 -7.06
C HIS A 342 16.53 -19.95 -6.20
N LEU A 343 16.68 -20.20 -4.87
CA LEU A 343 17.27 -19.21 -3.97
C LEU A 343 18.75 -18.99 -4.28
N ALA A 344 19.51 -20.04 -4.60
CA ALA A 344 20.88 -19.92 -5.07
C ALA A 344 20.97 -19.07 -6.33
N ARG A 345 20.17 -19.40 -7.34
CA ARG A 345 20.09 -18.66 -8.63
C ARG A 345 19.75 -17.17 -8.44
N ILE A 346 18.80 -16.86 -7.55
CA ILE A 346 18.38 -15.48 -7.24
C ILE A 346 19.53 -14.70 -6.58
N SER A 347 20.19 -15.32 -5.60
CA SER A 347 21.34 -14.71 -4.92
C SER A 347 22.52 -14.47 -5.87
N GLU A 348 22.87 -15.46 -6.69
CA GLU A 348 23.94 -15.38 -7.69
C GLU A 348 23.69 -14.30 -8.74
N ALA A 349 22.42 -14.03 -9.08
CA ALA A 349 22.02 -12.93 -9.96
C ALA A 349 22.15 -11.54 -9.35
N GLY A 350 22.51 -11.44 -8.06
CA GLY A 350 22.73 -10.19 -7.37
C GLY A 350 21.48 -9.58 -6.73
N PHE A 351 20.40 -10.34 -6.61
CA PHE A 351 19.28 -9.96 -5.73
C PHE A 351 19.69 -10.17 -4.27
N ASN A 352 19.19 -9.28 -3.41
CA ASN A 352 19.47 -9.33 -1.98
C ASN A 352 18.21 -9.52 -1.12
N THR A 353 17.02 -9.50 -1.75
CA THR A 353 15.73 -9.52 -1.08
C THR A 353 14.75 -10.43 -1.80
N ILE A 354 13.92 -11.14 -1.05
CA ILE A 354 12.75 -11.86 -1.57
C ILE A 354 11.50 -11.47 -0.79
N LEU A 355 10.37 -11.35 -1.47
CA LEU A 355 9.06 -11.18 -0.85
C LEU A 355 8.37 -12.55 -0.84
N CYS A 356 8.10 -13.06 0.36
CA CYS A 356 7.44 -14.33 0.60
C CYS A 356 5.94 -14.23 0.25
N TYR A 357 5.60 -14.46 -1.03
CA TYR A 357 4.25 -14.29 -1.56
C TYR A 357 3.55 -15.64 -1.71
N GLY A 358 2.36 -15.79 -1.09
CA GLY A 358 1.59 -17.03 -1.18
C GLY A 358 2.14 -18.23 -0.38
N TYR A 359 3.01 -17.98 0.59
CA TYR A 359 3.49 -19.02 1.52
C TYR A 359 2.53 -19.21 2.69
N GLY A 360 1.33 -19.65 2.41
CA GLY A 360 0.19 -19.67 3.34
C GLY A 360 0.43 -20.39 4.68
N VAL A 361 -0.55 -20.23 5.56
CA VAL A 361 -0.66 -20.94 6.84
C VAL A 361 -0.61 -22.47 6.61
N GLY A 362 0.08 -23.20 7.49
CA GLY A 362 0.28 -24.66 7.39
C GLY A 362 1.61 -25.09 6.78
N ARG A 363 2.44 -24.15 6.31
CA ARG A 363 3.83 -24.38 5.93
C ARG A 363 4.76 -23.91 7.04
N ASP A 364 5.97 -24.47 7.11
CA ASP A 364 6.96 -24.08 8.11
C ASP A 364 7.66 -22.78 7.74
N PRO A 365 7.31 -21.64 8.40
CA PRO A 365 7.89 -20.35 8.08
C PRO A 365 9.36 -20.22 8.50
N GLU A 366 9.79 -20.92 9.56
CA GLU A 366 11.20 -20.88 10.02
C GLU A 366 12.10 -21.59 9.00
N ALA A 367 11.67 -22.73 8.49
CA ALA A 367 12.42 -23.43 7.44
C ALA A 367 12.55 -22.59 6.15
N TYR A 368 11.53 -21.80 5.80
CA TYR A 368 11.62 -20.83 4.70
C TYR A 368 12.68 -19.76 4.97
N MET A 369 12.65 -19.17 6.16
CA MET A 369 13.58 -18.12 6.58
C MET A 369 15.03 -18.62 6.67
N GLU A 370 15.26 -19.82 7.20
CA GLU A 370 16.59 -20.42 7.26
C GLU A 370 17.16 -20.73 5.87
N ARG A 371 16.31 -21.19 4.92
CA ARG A 371 16.76 -21.37 3.53
C ARG A 371 17.16 -20.04 2.90
N ALA A 372 16.38 -18.98 3.07
CA ALA A 372 16.73 -17.65 2.56
C ALA A 372 18.05 -17.13 3.14
N LYS A 373 18.22 -17.27 4.45
CA LYS A 373 19.45 -16.92 5.18
C LYS A 373 20.69 -17.65 4.65
N LYS A 374 20.56 -18.93 4.35
CA LYS A 374 21.65 -19.75 3.78
C LYS A 374 22.25 -19.13 2.51
N TYR A 375 21.41 -18.47 1.70
CA TYR A 375 21.81 -17.80 0.45
C TYR A 375 22.00 -16.29 0.61
N GLY A 376 22.06 -15.77 1.84
CA GLY A 376 22.28 -14.35 2.11
C GLY A 376 21.11 -13.44 1.71
N LEU A 377 19.92 -14.00 1.47
CA LEU A 377 18.74 -13.26 1.08
C LEU A 377 17.97 -12.76 2.32
N LYS A 378 17.57 -11.50 2.29
CA LYS A 378 16.64 -10.93 3.25
C LYS A 378 15.20 -11.17 2.80
N VAL A 379 14.29 -11.31 3.76
CA VAL A 379 12.89 -11.70 3.52
C VAL A 379 11.93 -10.61 3.95
N ILE A 380 11.09 -10.17 3.03
CA ILE A 380 9.86 -9.45 3.33
C ILE A 380 8.80 -10.52 3.57
N TYR A 381 8.43 -10.75 4.83
CA TYR A 381 7.50 -11.83 5.18
C TYR A 381 6.05 -11.37 5.10
N SER A 382 5.20 -12.14 4.40
CA SER A 382 3.82 -11.76 4.11
C SER A 382 2.83 -12.21 5.18
N VAL A 383 2.07 -11.25 5.70
CA VAL A 383 0.87 -11.43 6.52
C VAL A 383 -0.36 -10.77 5.85
N LYS A 384 -0.24 -10.39 4.59
CA LYS A 384 -1.25 -9.67 3.81
C LYS A 384 -2.60 -10.38 3.68
N ASP A 385 -2.64 -11.68 3.88
CA ASP A 385 -3.85 -12.49 3.79
C ASP A 385 -4.56 -12.68 5.15
N PHE A 386 -4.07 -12.07 6.23
CA PHE A 386 -4.63 -12.22 7.57
C PHE A 386 -5.76 -11.21 7.87
N TYR A 387 -6.61 -10.97 6.88
CA TYR A 387 -7.81 -10.13 7.04
C TYR A 387 -9.07 -10.95 6.73
N GLU A 388 -9.93 -11.12 7.74
CA GLU A 388 -11.19 -11.86 7.61
C GLU A 388 -12.06 -11.26 6.50
N GLY A 389 -12.78 -12.10 5.79
CA GLY A 389 -13.63 -11.68 4.67
C GLY A 389 -12.87 -11.47 3.35
N THR A 390 -11.53 -11.57 3.34
CA THR A 390 -10.78 -11.62 2.10
C THR A 390 -10.74 -13.04 1.53
N ARG A 391 -10.53 -13.13 0.22
CA ARG A 391 -10.51 -14.41 -0.51
C ARG A 391 -9.49 -15.42 0.02
N TYR A 392 -8.33 -14.93 0.43
CA TYR A 392 -7.18 -15.76 0.82
C TYR A 392 -7.04 -15.90 2.33
N PHE A 393 -8.00 -15.40 3.11
CA PHE A 393 -7.97 -15.53 4.56
C PHE A 393 -7.90 -17.01 4.98
N PRO A 394 -6.92 -17.40 5.82
CA PRO A 394 -6.74 -18.79 6.24
C PRO A 394 -7.88 -19.30 7.12
N LYS A 395 -8.54 -20.39 6.71
CA LYS A 395 -9.65 -21.01 7.45
C LYS A 395 -9.13 -21.98 8.52
N VAL A 396 -8.48 -21.45 9.56
CA VAL A 396 -7.84 -22.25 10.62
C VAL A 396 -8.41 -21.99 12.02
N GLY A 397 -9.57 -21.34 12.10
CA GLY A 397 -10.28 -21.09 13.37
C GLY A 397 -9.61 -20.02 14.27
N LYS A 398 -8.73 -19.18 13.71
CA LYS A 398 -8.10 -18.04 14.37
C LYS A 398 -8.46 -16.75 13.65
N SER A 399 -8.55 -15.64 14.38
CA SER A 399 -8.66 -14.32 13.80
C SER A 399 -7.38 -13.90 13.10
N GLY A 400 -7.46 -12.90 12.21
CA GLY A 400 -6.30 -12.37 11.52
C GLY A 400 -5.25 -11.78 12.44
N LEU A 401 -5.67 -11.12 13.52
CA LEU A 401 -4.76 -10.58 14.54
C LEU A 401 -4.07 -11.68 15.36
N GLU A 402 -4.77 -12.77 15.67
CA GLU A 402 -4.15 -13.94 16.32
C GLU A 402 -3.10 -14.59 15.42
N LEU A 403 -3.42 -14.76 14.13
CA LEU A 403 -2.47 -15.28 13.14
C LEU A 403 -1.24 -14.36 13.05
N ALA A 404 -1.45 -13.05 12.91
CA ALA A 404 -0.36 -12.09 12.85
C ALA A 404 0.54 -12.17 14.10
N ARG A 405 -0.06 -12.23 15.29
CA ARG A 405 0.68 -12.41 16.55
C ARG A 405 1.55 -13.66 16.54
N ASP A 406 0.98 -14.79 16.15
CA ASP A 406 1.70 -16.08 16.13
C ASP A 406 2.93 -16.01 15.21
N TYR A 407 2.74 -15.49 13.98
CA TYR A 407 3.82 -15.41 13.00
C TYR A 407 4.88 -14.37 13.37
N VAL A 408 4.46 -13.22 13.87
CA VAL A 408 5.39 -12.16 14.30
C VAL A 408 6.23 -12.65 15.48
N MET A 409 5.60 -13.22 16.52
CA MET A 409 6.33 -13.74 17.67
C MET A 409 7.32 -14.87 17.30
N LYS A 410 7.00 -15.63 16.26
CA LYS A 410 7.84 -16.71 15.77
C LYS A 410 9.06 -16.23 14.97
N LEU A 411 8.90 -15.16 14.17
CA LEU A 411 9.88 -14.77 13.15
C LEU A 411 10.63 -13.46 13.44
N ARG A 412 10.15 -12.61 14.35
CA ARG A 412 10.70 -11.26 14.60
C ARG A 412 12.18 -11.20 14.95
N ASP A 413 12.73 -12.28 15.50
CA ASP A 413 14.14 -12.35 15.89
C ASP A 413 15.01 -13.01 14.81
N HIS A 414 14.41 -13.47 13.71
CA HIS A 414 15.12 -14.17 12.65
C HIS A 414 16.00 -13.21 11.83
N PRO A 415 17.32 -13.51 11.64
CA PRO A 415 18.25 -12.56 11.01
C PRO A 415 18.00 -12.29 9.52
N ALA A 416 17.24 -13.14 8.84
CA ALA A 416 16.83 -12.91 7.45
C ALA A 416 15.61 -12.00 7.33
N LEU A 417 14.86 -11.72 8.39
CA LEU A 417 13.70 -10.84 8.31
C LEU A 417 14.14 -9.41 7.97
N LEU A 418 13.47 -8.81 6.99
CA LEU A 418 13.71 -7.45 6.54
C LEU A 418 12.53 -6.53 6.86
N ALA A 419 11.33 -7.00 6.58
CA ALA A 419 10.10 -6.25 6.76
C ALA A 419 8.88 -7.17 6.79
N TRP A 420 7.76 -6.66 7.28
CA TRP A 420 6.46 -7.33 7.23
C TRP A 420 5.63 -6.80 6.07
N TYR A 421 5.15 -7.67 5.18
CA TYR A 421 4.24 -7.33 4.10
C TYR A 421 2.80 -7.43 4.60
N ILE A 422 2.19 -6.29 4.89
CA ILE A 422 0.90 -6.23 5.60
C ILE A 422 -0.30 -6.00 4.70
N ASN A 423 -0.10 -5.52 3.46
CA ASN A 423 -1.20 -5.17 2.56
C ASN A 423 -0.79 -5.34 1.10
N ASP A 424 -1.69 -5.92 0.32
CA ASP A 424 -1.59 -6.13 -1.11
C ASP A 424 -2.90 -5.65 -1.76
N GLU A 425 -2.92 -4.38 -2.15
CA GLU A 425 -4.02 -3.74 -2.87
C GLU A 425 -5.39 -3.71 -2.15
N LEU A 426 -5.44 -3.91 -0.83
CA LEU A 426 -6.71 -3.81 -0.10
C LEU A 426 -7.27 -2.38 -0.19
N PRO A 427 -8.59 -2.25 -0.42
CA PRO A 427 -9.22 -0.95 -0.60
C PRO A 427 -9.32 -0.15 0.71
N ILE A 428 -9.70 1.14 0.59
CA ILE A 428 -9.82 2.08 1.73
C ILE A 428 -10.70 1.57 2.87
N THR A 429 -11.65 0.68 2.58
CA THR A 429 -12.48 0.01 3.58
C THR A 429 -11.68 -0.74 4.64
N PHE A 430 -10.47 -1.20 4.29
CA PHE A 430 -9.60 -1.94 5.19
C PHE A 430 -8.69 -1.05 6.03
N ILE A 431 -8.67 0.28 5.83
CA ILE A 431 -7.78 1.18 6.58
C ILE A 431 -7.90 1.00 8.10
N PRO A 432 -9.11 0.90 8.71
CA PRO A 432 -9.22 0.65 10.15
C PRO A 432 -8.51 -0.64 10.59
N ARG A 433 -8.72 -1.72 9.86
CA ARG A 433 -8.12 -3.04 10.14
C ARG A 433 -6.64 -3.09 9.82
N LEU A 434 -6.21 -2.37 8.76
CA LEU A 434 -4.80 -2.16 8.43
C LEU A 434 -4.08 -1.39 9.54
N THR A 435 -4.73 -0.36 10.09
CA THR A 435 -4.19 0.41 11.24
C THR A 435 -4.04 -0.48 12.47
N GLU A 436 -5.05 -1.28 12.77
CA GLU A 436 -5.02 -2.23 13.90
C GLU A 436 -3.90 -3.27 13.73
N MET A 437 -3.77 -3.84 12.53
CA MET A 437 -2.69 -4.77 12.18
C MET A 437 -1.32 -4.11 12.28
N TYR A 438 -1.18 -2.90 11.75
CA TYR A 438 0.05 -2.11 11.81
C TYR A 438 0.48 -1.85 13.26
N GLU A 439 -0.42 -1.39 14.12
CA GLU A 439 -0.11 -1.11 15.53
C GLU A 439 0.19 -2.41 16.32
N LEU A 440 -0.53 -3.50 16.04
CA LEU A 440 -0.22 -4.80 16.64
C LEU A 440 1.21 -5.25 16.29
N ILE A 441 1.55 -5.29 15.01
CA ILE A 441 2.87 -5.74 14.56
C ILE A 441 3.97 -4.82 15.11
N LYS A 442 3.79 -3.51 15.04
CA LYS A 442 4.71 -2.51 15.59
C LYS A 442 4.97 -2.70 17.09
N SER A 443 3.93 -3.10 17.85
CA SER A 443 4.04 -3.37 19.30
C SER A 443 4.79 -4.68 19.59
N LEU A 444 4.66 -5.69 18.73
CA LEU A 444 5.28 -7.01 18.90
C LEU A 444 6.70 -7.05 18.33
N ASP A 445 6.94 -6.30 17.26
CA ASP A 445 8.23 -6.22 16.57
C ASP A 445 8.60 -4.76 16.27
N PRO A 446 9.27 -4.09 17.21
CA PRO A 446 9.81 -2.75 16.98
C PRO A 446 11.01 -2.73 16.03
N ASN A 447 11.61 -3.90 15.71
CA ASN A 447 12.87 -4.03 14.99
C ASN A 447 12.73 -4.10 13.47
N HIS A 448 11.51 -4.27 12.91
CA HIS A 448 11.33 -4.41 11.47
C HIS A 448 10.20 -3.51 10.98
N PRO A 449 10.42 -2.78 9.86
CA PRO A 449 9.38 -1.94 9.26
C PRO A 449 8.28 -2.77 8.62
N GLN A 450 7.15 -2.10 8.37
CA GLN A 450 6.00 -2.66 7.70
C GLN A 450 5.85 -2.04 6.30
N PHE A 451 5.63 -2.88 5.31
CA PHE A 451 5.54 -2.58 3.89
C PHE A 451 4.16 -2.93 3.35
N GLN A 452 3.63 -2.10 2.48
CA GLN A 452 2.39 -2.37 1.73
C GLN A 452 2.53 -1.97 0.28
N VAL A 453 1.70 -2.53 -0.60
CA VAL A 453 1.66 -2.21 -2.03
C VAL A 453 0.24 -1.87 -2.45
N LEU A 454 0.10 -0.80 -3.26
CA LEU A 454 -1.18 -0.27 -3.70
C LEU A 454 -1.11 0.22 -5.15
N TYR A 455 -2.19 -0.03 -5.90
CA TYR A 455 -2.44 0.57 -7.23
C TYR A 455 -3.44 1.74 -7.19
N GLN A 456 -4.11 1.96 -6.04
CA GLN A 456 -5.12 3.00 -5.85
C GLN A 456 -4.44 4.36 -5.62
N ILE A 457 -3.80 4.90 -6.64
CA ILE A 457 -2.96 6.11 -6.58
C ILE A 457 -3.67 7.33 -5.96
N PRO A 458 -4.94 7.63 -6.26
CA PRO A 458 -5.64 8.77 -5.67
C PRO A 458 -5.85 8.66 -4.15
N ASP A 459 -5.79 7.45 -3.60
CA ASP A 459 -6.09 7.18 -2.19
C ASP A 459 -4.84 6.94 -1.33
N LEU A 460 -3.63 6.96 -1.90
CA LEU A 460 -2.40 6.61 -1.20
C LEU A 460 -2.18 7.38 0.10
N GLU A 461 -2.56 8.65 0.13
CA GLU A 461 -2.41 9.50 1.31
C GLU A 461 -3.21 8.98 2.52
N LEU A 462 -4.35 8.33 2.31
CA LEU A 462 -5.18 7.76 3.36
C LEU A 462 -4.47 6.63 4.11
N TYR A 463 -3.53 5.95 3.46
CA TYR A 463 -2.76 4.84 4.04
C TYR A 463 -1.48 5.29 4.75
N TYR A 464 -1.21 6.60 4.83
CA TYR A 464 0.03 7.13 5.42
C TYR A 464 0.32 6.57 6.81
N ASN A 465 -0.69 6.53 7.69
CA ASN A 465 -0.52 6.16 9.10
C ASN A 465 -0.53 4.65 9.37
N CYS A 466 -0.77 3.82 8.36
CA CYS A 466 -0.75 2.36 8.50
C CYS A 466 0.38 1.70 7.70
N THR A 467 1.50 2.41 7.48
CA THR A 467 2.70 1.85 6.85
C THR A 467 3.97 2.58 7.27
N ASP A 468 5.10 1.90 7.24
CA ASP A 468 6.43 2.50 7.32
C ASP A 468 7.01 2.74 5.92
N ILE A 469 6.70 1.88 4.97
CA ILE A 469 7.21 1.87 3.60
C ILE A 469 6.03 1.71 2.63
N MET A 470 5.86 2.66 1.71
CA MET A 470 4.81 2.60 0.69
C MET A 470 5.34 1.92 -0.57
N GLY A 471 4.58 0.98 -1.11
CA GLY A 471 4.82 0.36 -2.41
C GLY A 471 3.78 0.77 -3.44
N VAL A 472 4.21 0.82 -4.70
CA VAL A 472 3.32 0.92 -5.87
C VAL A 472 3.76 -0.06 -6.94
N ASP A 473 2.78 -0.62 -7.66
CA ASP A 473 2.96 -1.69 -8.63
C ASP A 473 2.44 -1.32 -10.04
N PRO A 474 3.10 -0.37 -10.71
CA PRO A 474 2.74 0.08 -12.03
C PRO A 474 3.04 -1.00 -13.07
N TYR A 475 2.01 -1.62 -13.63
CA TYR A 475 2.12 -2.64 -14.67
C TYR A 475 1.56 -2.13 -16.02
N PRO A 476 2.33 -1.29 -16.75
CA PRO A 476 1.82 -0.62 -17.95
C PRO A 476 1.62 -1.54 -19.16
N ILE A 477 2.44 -2.58 -19.34
CA ILE A 477 2.44 -3.40 -20.52
C ILE A 477 1.38 -4.51 -20.45
N PRO A 478 0.52 -4.66 -21.49
CA PRO A 478 0.64 -4.07 -22.84
C PRO A 478 -0.20 -2.81 -23.09
N SER A 479 -1.04 -2.37 -22.15
CA SER A 479 -2.19 -1.49 -22.47
C SER A 479 -2.15 -0.07 -21.91
N ARG A 480 -1.08 0.29 -21.21
CA ARG A 480 -0.89 1.60 -20.59
C ARG A 480 0.42 2.24 -21.07
N PRO A 481 0.54 3.57 -21.03
CA PRO A 481 1.81 4.26 -21.29
C PRO A 481 2.88 3.82 -20.27
N ILE A 482 4.12 3.70 -20.74
CA ILE A 482 5.23 3.27 -19.88
C ILE A 482 5.56 4.31 -18.78
N ASP A 483 5.20 5.58 -19.00
CA ASP A 483 5.33 6.69 -18.05
C ASP A 483 4.49 6.47 -16.77
N MET A 484 3.54 5.54 -16.79
CA MET A 484 2.81 5.11 -15.60
C MET A 484 3.73 4.80 -14.42
N VAL A 485 4.94 4.30 -14.67
CA VAL A 485 5.92 3.99 -13.61
C VAL A 485 6.41 5.26 -12.92
N SER A 486 6.81 6.27 -13.69
CA SER A 486 7.26 7.56 -13.16
C SER A 486 6.13 8.32 -12.45
N ASP A 487 4.93 8.31 -13.04
CA ASP A 487 3.77 8.99 -12.50
C ASP A 487 3.34 8.41 -11.15
N TRP A 488 3.27 7.07 -11.06
CA TRP A 488 2.90 6.40 -9.81
C TRP A 488 3.97 6.53 -8.74
N THR A 489 5.25 6.44 -9.13
CA THR A 489 6.36 6.66 -8.20
C THR A 489 6.33 8.06 -7.60
N SER A 490 6.18 9.09 -8.45
CA SER A 490 6.13 10.49 -8.02
C SER A 490 4.89 10.78 -7.16
N SER A 491 3.74 10.22 -7.54
CA SER A 491 2.49 10.35 -6.78
C SER A 491 2.61 9.71 -5.40
N ALA A 492 3.23 8.54 -5.31
CA ALA A 492 3.45 7.87 -4.04
C ALA A 492 4.40 8.66 -3.13
N ILE A 493 5.50 9.20 -3.66
CA ILE A 493 6.43 10.03 -2.90
C ILE A 493 5.73 11.28 -2.37
N LYS A 494 4.90 11.92 -3.20
CA LYS A 494 4.09 13.08 -2.81
C LYS A 494 3.09 12.71 -1.71
N ALA A 495 2.35 11.61 -1.87
CA ALA A 495 1.38 11.12 -0.88
C ALA A 495 2.05 10.77 0.45
N MET A 496 3.31 10.34 0.41
CA MET A 496 4.15 10.10 1.59
C MET A 496 4.87 11.37 2.08
N ASN A 497 4.47 12.56 1.65
CA ASN A 497 5.04 13.87 2.04
C ASN A 497 6.56 13.99 1.86
N ASN A 498 7.17 13.22 0.96
CA ASN A 498 8.63 13.07 0.85
C ASN A 498 9.30 12.66 2.19
N ALA A 499 8.59 11.96 3.05
CA ALA A 499 9.00 11.64 4.42
C ALA A 499 9.16 10.14 4.66
N LYS A 500 8.34 9.31 4.02
CA LYS A 500 8.45 7.84 4.08
C LYS A 500 9.02 7.29 2.77
N PRO A 501 9.82 6.20 2.82
CA PRO A 501 10.37 5.58 1.61
C PRO A 501 9.27 5.00 0.73
N VAL A 502 9.49 5.11 -0.58
CA VAL A 502 8.67 4.46 -1.60
C VAL A 502 9.51 3.37 -2.27
N TRP A 503 8.96 2.15 -2.31
CA TRP A 503 9.49 1.06 -3.11
C TRP A 503 8.58 0.83 -4.32
N VAL A 504 9.17 0.45 -5.44
CA VAL A 504 8.41 0.20 -6.68
C VAL A 504 8.46 -1.27 -7.02
N VAL A 505 7.36 -1.77 -7.53
CA VAL A 505 7.22 -3.15 -8.01
C VAL A 505 7.18 -3.15 -9.54
N PRO A 506 8.36 -3.21 -10.22
CA PRO A 506 8.40 -3.20 -11.68
C PRO A 506 7.80 -4.47 -12.28
N GLN A 507 7.13 -4.32 -13.43
CA GLN A 507 6.55 -5.43 -14.19
C GLN A 507 7.63 -6.23 -14.91
N ILE A 508 7.70 -7.54 -14.66
CA ILE A 508 8.54 -8.48 -15.42
C ILE A 508 7.73 -9.66 -16.02
N PHE A 509 6.41 -9.64 -15.87
CA PHE A 509 5.47 -10.69 -16.29
C PHE A 509 4.59 -10.27 -17.46
N ASP A 510 3.95 -11.25 -18.10
CA ASP A 510 2.95 -11.06 -19.15
C ASP A 510 1.53 -11.20 -18.57
N TRP A 511 0.67 -10.20 -18.79
CA TRP A 511 -0.73 -10.24 -18.36
C TRP A 511 -1.53 -11.42 -18.93
N SER A 512 -1.12 -11.99 -20.09
CA SER A 512 -1.77 -13.17 -20.66
C SER A 512 -1.72 -14.40 -19.75
N VAL A 513 -0.74 -14.44 -18.84
CA VAL A 513 -0.65 -15.47 -17.78
C VAL A 513 -1.92 -15.50 -16.94
N TYR A 514 -2.49 -14.35 -16.62
CA TYR A 514 -3.67 -14.20 -15.75
C TYR A 514 -4.98 -14.09 -16.50
N ARG A 515 -4.99 -13.34 -17.60
CA ARG A 515 -6.22 -12.95 -18.32
C ARG A 515 -6.49 -13.80 -19.55
N GLY A 516 -5.53 -14.61 -19.98
CA GLY A 516 -5.57 -15.25 -21.30
C GLY A 516 -5.38 -14.21 -22.41
N GLY A 517 -5.69 -14.59 -23.66
CA GLY A 517 -5.50 -13.74 -24.85
C GLY A 517 -4.12 -13.87 -25.47
N GLU A 518 -3.81 -12.95 -26.40
CA GLU A 518 -2.52 -12.93 -27.06
C GLU A 518 -1.39 -12.50 -26.11
N PRO A 519 -0.25 -13.21 -26.10
CA PRO A 519 0.86 -12.90 -25.23
C PRO A 519 1.54 -11.60 -25.66
N ARG A 520 1.81 -10.72 -24.69
CA ARG A 520 2.57 -9.48 -24.87
C ARG A 520 3.38 -9.21 -23.61
N GLU A 521 4.48 -9.91 -23.49
CA GLU A 521 5.42 -9.66 -22.38
C GLU A 521 6.21 -8.34 -22.59
N PRO A 522 6.62 -7.67 -21.51
CA PRO A 522 7.52 -6.53 -21.63
C PRO A 522 8.83 -6.93 -22.30
N THR A 523 9.28 -6.14 -23.28
CA THR A 523 10.61 -6.31 -23.89
C THR A 523 11.71 -6.01 -22.88
N PHE A 524 12.95 -6.39 -23.19
CA PHE A 524 14.12 -6.05 -22.38
C PHE A 524 14.23 -4.53 -22.13
N GLN A 525 14.05 -3.74 -23.20
CA GLN A 525 14.08 -2.27 -23.10
C GLN A 525 12.99 -1.73 -22.21
N GLU A 526 11.76 -2.24 -22.33
CA GLU A 526 10.64 -1.83 -21.47
C GLU A 526 10.88 -2.20 -20.01
N LYS A 527 11.35 -3.43 -19.73
CA LYS A 527 11.72 -3.83 -18.36
C LYS A 527 12.77 -2.88 -17.79
N LYS A 528 13.89 -2.70 -18.50
CA LYS A 528 14.98 -1.82 -18.06
C LYS A 528 14.50 -0.38 -17.85
N ASN A 529 13.68 0.12 -18.76
CA ASN A 529 13.09 1.47 -18.67
C ASN A 529 12.22 1.64 -17.42
N MET A 530 11.34 0.68 -17.11
CA MET A 530 10.51 0.70 -15.88
C MET A 530 11.35 0.73 -14.61
N PHE A 531 12.41 -0.06 -14.52
CA PHE A 531 13.34 -0.03 -13.38
C PHE A 531 14.03 1.34 -13.26
N TYR A 532 14.48 1.90 -14.37
CA TYR A 532 15.15 3.21 -14.38
C TYR A 532 14.21 4.36 -14.03
N GLN A 533 12.99 4.37 -14.55
CA GLN A 533 11.99 5.38 -14.16
C GLN A 533 11.79 5.40 -12.64
N ALA A 534 11.62 4.24 -12.01
CA ALA A 534 11.50 4.14 -10.58
C ALA A 534 12.70 4.77 -9.84
N LEU A 535 13.94 4.45 -10.26
CA LEU A 535 15.16 5.00 -9.65
C LEU A 535 15.30 6.51 -9.88
N ILE A 536 15.00 6.98 -11.09
CA ILE A 536 15.06 8.40 -11.46
C ILE A 536 14.09 9.20 -10.60
N HIS A 537 12.88 8.69 -10.38
CA HIS A 537 11.86 9.36 -9.58
C HIS A 537 11.98 9.12 -8.08
N GLY A 538 13.07 8.49 -7.59
CA GLY A 538 13.44 8.47 -6.17
C GLY A 538 13.02 7.24 -5.38
N ALA A 539 12.66 6.14 -6.04
CA ALA A 539 12.42 4.87 -5.36
C ALA A 539 13.61 4.46 -4.46
N LYS A 540 13.31 3.96 -3.28
CA LYS A 540 14.28 3.52 -2.26
C LYS A 540 14.41 1.99 -2.20
N GLY A 541 13.74 1.26 -3.10
CA GLY A 541 13.81 -0.18 -3.27
C GLY A 541 13.03 -0.62 -4.49
N LEU A 542 13.37 -1.78 -5.04
CA LEU A 542 12.77 -2.39 -6.22
C LEU A 542 12.47 -3.85 -5.92
N ILE A 543 11.20 -4.25 -5.97
CA ILE A 543 10.77 -5.64 -5.71
C ILE A 543 9.95 -6.11 -6.89
N ALA A 544 10.58 -6.73 -7.89
CA ALA A 544 9.93 -7.03 -9.17
C ALA A 544 8.87 -8.15 -9.06
N TYR A 545 7.73 -7.95 -9.72
CA TYR A 545 6.67 -8.95 -9.84
C TYR A 545 6.76 -9.63 -11.21
N SER A 546 6.99 -10.92 -11.33
CA SER A 546 7.26 -11.91 -10.28
C SER A 546 8.20 -13.00 -10.83
N TYR A 547 8.99 -13.62 -9.98
CA TYR A 547 9.86 -14.74 -10.37
C TYR A 547 9.07 -15.96 -10.86
N PHE A 548 7.97 -16.29 -10.18
CA PHE A 548 7.16 -17.48 -10.53
C PHE A 548 6.43 -17.35 -11.86
N ASP A 549 6.16 -16.14 -12.35
CA ASP A 549 5.53 -15.93 -13.65
C ASP A 549 6.51 -16.05 -14.82
N LEU A 550 7.82 -15.96 -14.56
CA LEU A 550 8.82 -16.23 -15.60
C LEU A 550 8.73 -17.67 -16.13
N PHE A 551 8.20 -18.60 -15.31
CA PHE A 551 7.95 -19.99 -15.68
C PHE A 551 6.60 -20.21 -16.36
N LYS A 552 5.81 -19.16 -16.58
CA LYS A 552 4.42 -19.28 -17.08
C LYS A 552 4.24 -18.60 -18.43
N THR A 553 3.27 -19.13 -19.19
CA THR A 553 2.76 -18.55 -20.42
C THR A 553 1.26 -18.34 -20.31
N THR A 554 0.60 -17.88 -21.39
CA THR A 554 -0.84 -17.62 -21.45
C THR A 554 -1.68 -18.69 -20.74
N GLY A 555 -2.54 -18.22 -19.83
CA GLY A 555 -3.44 -19.09 -19.05
C GLY A 555 -2.70 -19.97 -18.03
N ARG A 556 -1.55 -19.54 -17.53
CA ARG A 556 -0.71 -20.21 -16.51
C ARG A 556 -0.11 -21.55 -16.93
N LYS A 557 0.05 -21.76 -18.22
CA LYS A 557 0.76 -22.94 -18.73
C LYS A 557 2.26 -22.80 -18.43
N GLU A 558 2.96 -23.92 -18.29
CA GLU A 558 4.40 -23.92 -18.09
C GLU A 558 5.12 -23.35 -19.33
N ALA A 559 6.09 -22.49 -19.09
CA ALA A 559 6.95 -21.96 -20.14
C ALA A 559 8.01 -23.00 -20.52
N PRO A 560 8.40 -23.09 -21.82
CA PRO A 560 9.59 -23.81 -22.22
C PRO A 560 10.82 -23.31 -21.45
N LYS A 561 11.75 -24.21 -21.13
CA LYS A 561 12.97 -23.87 -20.38
C LYS A 561 13.76 -22.73 -21.03
N GLU A 562 13.87 -22.76 -22.35
CA GLU A 562 14.60 -21.75 -23.13
C GLU A 562 13.97 -20.35 -22.97
N LEU A 563 12.63 -20.27 -22.88
CA LEU A 563 11.92 -19.03 -22.67
C LEU A 563 12.15 -18.49 -21.26
N PHE A 564 12.12 -19.37 -20.24
CA PHE A 564 12.48 -18.98 -18.87
C PHE A 564 13.93 -18.45 -18.82
N GLU A 565 14.90 -19.18 -19.38
CA GLU A 565 16.31 -18.78 -19.36
C GLU A 565 16.55 -17.44 -20.07
N LYS A 566 15.87 -17.19 -21.19
CA LYS A 566 15.90 -15.89 -21.87
C LYS A 566 15.39 -14.77 -20.95
N ARG A 567 14.19 -14.93 -20.37
CA ARG A 567 13.56 -13.96 -19.47
C ARG A 567 14.43 -13.69 -18.24
N TRP A 568 14.98 -14.76 -17.67
CA TRP A 568 15.84 -14.67 -16.50
C TRP A 568 17.13 -13.92 -16.79
N LYS A 569 17.78 -14.22 -17.92
CA LYS A 569 18.98 -13.50 -18.37
C LYS A 569 18.74 -11.99 -18.49
N GLU A 570 17.62 -11.59 -19.10
CA GLU A 570 17.24 -10.18 -19.26
C GLU A 570 17.09 -9.47 -17.88
N VAL A 571 16.48 -10.13 -16.93
CA VAL A 571 16.31 -9.59 -15.56
C VAL A 571 17.67 -9.51 -14.85
N CYS A 572 18.51 -10.52 -14.95
CA CYS A 572 19.87 -10.53 -14.37
C CYS A 572 20.74 -9.37 -14.91
N GLU A 573 20.69 -9.09 -16.20
CA GLU A 573 21.43 -7.99 -16.83
C GLU A 573 21.00 -6.62 -16.25
N ILE A 574 19.69 -6.41 -16.04
CA ILE A 574 19.15 -5.20 -15.41
C ILE A 574 19.65 -5.08 -13.98
N VAL A 575 19.55 -6.14 -13.19
CA VAL A 575 19.95 -6.15 -11.78
C VAL A 575 21.45 -5.94 -11.61
N ALA A 576 22.28 -6.55 -12.45
CA ALA A 576 23.72 -6.35 -12.45
C ALA A 576 24.11 -4.87 -12.71
N GLU A 577 23.38 -4.19 -13.57
CA GLU A 577 23.59 -2.76 -13.84
C GLU A 577 23.14 -1.91 -12.66
N ILE A 578 21.97 -2.19 -12.06
CA ILE A 578 21.46 -1.47 -10.89
C ILE A 578 22.40 -1.62 -9.68
N ASN A 579 22.96 -2.81 -9.45
CA ASN A 579 23.90 -3.05 -8.36
C ASN A 579 25.13 -2.12 -8.44
N LYS A 580 25.58 -1.73 -9.64
CA LYS A 580 26.66 -0.73 -9.81
C LYS A 580 26.25 0.68 -9.37
N LEU A 581 24.95 0.99 -9.34
CA LEU A 581 24.39 2.28 -8.94
C LEU A 581 24.06 2.36 -7.46
N VAL A 582 23.87 1.23 -6.77
CA VAL A 582 23.43 1.17 -5.36
C VAL A 582 24.26 2.09 -4.43
N PRO A 583 25.61 2.13 -4.50
CA PRO A 583 26.36 3.03 -3.63
C PRO A 583 26.03 4.51 -3.85
N ALA A 584 25.84 4.93 -5.11
CA ALA A 584 25.45 6.30 -5.44
C ALA A 584 24.00 6.60 -5.03
N LEU A 585 23.10 5.64 -5.18
CA LEU A 585 21.69 5.77 -4.77
C LEU A 585 21.52 5.89 -3.25
N LEU A 586 22.38 5.22 -2.47
CA LEU A 586 22.32 5.22 -1.00
C LEU A 586 23.04 6.41 -0.36
N GLU A 587 24.20 6.78 -0.88
CA GLU A 587 25.11 7.73 -0.22
C GLU A 587 25.34 9.02 -1.03
N GLY A 588 24.96 9.02 -2.31
CA GLY A 588 25.14 10.18 -3.18
C GLY A 588 24.19 11.33 -2.86
N GLU A 589 24.49 12.47 -3.47
CA GLU A 589 23.70 13.68 -3.36
C GLU A 589 23.10 14.04 -4.72
N ASP A 590 21.80 14.33 -4.72
CA ASP A 590 21.09 14.74 -5.92
C ASP A 590 21.61 16.09 -6.45
N VAL A 591 21.70 16.20 -7.77
CA VAL A 591 22.08 17.43 -8.47
C VAL A 591 20.80 18.13 -8.95
N PRO A 592 20.36 19.23 -8.32
CA PRO A 592 19.04 19.84 -8.61
C PRO A 592 18.85 20.24 -10.08
N LYS A 593 19.92 20.63 -10.79
CA LYS A 593 19.87 21.01 -12.22
C LYS A 593 19.71 19.82 -13.18
N LEU A 594 19.88 18.60 -12.67
CA LEU A 594 19.77 17.35 -13.43
C LEU A 594 18.65 16.47 -12.84
N GLN A 595 17.55 17.08 -12.50
CA GLN A 595 16.36 16.40 -12.00
C GLN A 595 15.14 16.75 -12.86
N GLY A 596 14.29 15.77 -13.15
CA GLY A 596 13.00 16.02 -13.78
C GLY A 596 12.81 15.37 -15.14
N VAL A 597 12.01 16.02 -15.98
CA VAL A 597 11.58 15.51 -17.27
C VAL A 597 11.90 16.53 -18.38
N LEU A 598 12.55 16.05 -19.42
CA LEU A 598 13.04 16.84 -20.56
C LEU A 598 12.29 16.44 -21.83
N GLU A 599 12.60 17.14 -22.95
CA GLU A 599 12.09 16.83 -24.30
C GLU A 599 10.56 16.66 -24.32
N LYS A 600 9.86 17.65 -23.77
CA LYS A 600 8.38 17.70 -23.71
C LYS A 600 7.75 16.45 -23.05
N GLY A 601 8.38 15.95 -22.02
CA GLY A 601 7.87 14.79 -21.27
C GLY A 601 8.44 13.44 -21.68
N LYS A 602 9.39 13.38 -22.63
CA LYS A 602 9.87 12.12 -23.19
C LYS A 602 11.12 11.53 -22.53
N VAL A 603 11.90 12.35 -21.81
CA VAL A 603 13.15 11.91 -21.18
C VAL A 603 13.16 12.26 -19.71
N HIS A 604 13.23 11.24 -18.87
CA HIS A 604 13.41 11.38 -17.44
C HIS A 604 14.90 11.40 -17.10
N VAL A 605 15.31 12.29 -16.18
CA VAL A 605 16.71 12.48 -15.80
C VAL A 605 16.87 12.63 -14.29
N ARG A 606 17.94 12.01 -13.74
CA ARG A 606 18.42 12.21 -12.37
C ARG A 606 19.93 12.21 -12.34
N GLY A 607 20.52 13.32 -11.88
CA GLY A 607 21.96 13.43 -11.61
C GLY A 607 22.25 13.20 -10.14
N ILE A 608 23.27 12.39 -9.85
CA ILE A 608 23.73 12.06 -8.50
C ILE A 608 25.24 12.21 -8.45
N THR A 609 25.76 12.99 -7.50
CA THR A 609 27.20 13.05 -7.21
C THR A 609 27.57 12.05 -6.12
N TYR A 610 28.61 11.23 -6.38
CA TYR A 610 29.14 10.27 -5.43
C TYR A 610 30.64 10.03 -5.69
N ARG A 611 31.49 10.15 -4.67
CA ARG A 611 32.94 9.89 -4.73
C ARG A 611 33.65 10.54 -5.94
N ASN A 612 33.46 11.85 -6.11
CA ASN A 612 34.00 12.63 -7.22
C ASN A 612 33.58 12.22 -8.62
N LYS A 613 32.49 11.44 -8.75
CA LYS A 613 31.82 11.09 -10.00
C LYS A 613 30.42 11.68 -10.03
N LEU A 614 29.96 11.96 -11.25
CA LEU A 614 28.57 12.35 -11.51
C LEU A 614 27.90 11.21 -12.29
N TYR A 615 26.87 10.65 -11.73
CA TYR A 615 26.01 9.65 -12.35
C TYR A 615 24.77 10.35 -12.88
N ILE A 616 24.51 10.24 -14.17
CA ILE A 616 23.31 10.80 -14.82
C ILE A 616 22.47 9.63 -15.31
N LEU A 617 21.41 9.31 -14.59
CA LEU A 617 20.42 8.30 -14.95
C LEU A 617 19.47 8.93 -15.96
N LEU A 618 19.15 8.20 -17.04
CA LEU A 618 18.32 8.66 -18.15
C LEU A 618 17.37 7.54 -18.57
N ALA A 619 16.13 7.91 -18.88
CA ALA A 619 15.14 7.01 -19.49
C ALA A 619 14.35 7.76 -20.56
N ASN A 620 14.45 7.31 -21.82
CA ASN A 620 13.63 7.75 -22.93
C ASN A 620 12.33 6.91 -22.94
N THR A 621 11.18 7.53 -22.70
CA THR A 621 9.89 6.82 -22.65
C THR A 621 9.14 6.85 -23.98
N SER A 622 9.73 7.47 -25.01
CA SER A 622 9.12 7.57 -26.34
C SER A 622 9.60 6.49 -27.32
N SER A 623 8.86 6.36 -28.40
CA SER A 623 9.22 5.53 -29.57
C SER A 623 10.23 6.18 -30.51
N ASP A 624 10.72 7.39 -30.19
CA ASP A 624 11.65 8.16 -31.02
C ASP A 624 13.07 8.07 -30.48
N SER A 625 14.07 8.11 -31.39
CA SER A 625 15.45 8.40 -30.99
C SER A 625 15.61 9.89 -30.72
N LEU A 626 16.22 10.24 -29.60
CA LEU A 626 16.36 11.62 -29.14
C LEU A 626 17.82 12.03 -28.97
N HIS A 627 18.18 13.19 -29.49
CA HIS A 627 19.47 13.81 -29.26
C HIS A 627 19.38 14.77 -28.07
N LEU A 628 20.21 14.58 -27.08
CA LEU A 628 20.23 15.36 -25.87
C LEU A 628 21.50 16.16 -25.72
N THR A 629 21.36 17.36 -25.21
CA THR A 629 22.46 18.22 -24.77
C THR A 629 22.16 18.66 -23.34
N LEU A 630 22.82 18.04 -22.36
CA LEU A 630 22.56 18.28 -20.94
C LEU A 630 23.62 19.22 -20.37
N PRO A 631 23.24 20.35 -19.80
CA PRO A 631 24.18 21.24 -19.10
C PRO A 631 24.68 20.55 -17.83
N LEU A 632 26.01 20.50 -17.68
CA LEU A 632 26.64 19.92 -16.49
C LEU A 632 26.73 20.96 -15.36
N PRO A 633 26.72 20.52 -14.10
CA PRO A 633 26.70 21.44 -12.94
C PRO A 633 27.94 22.35 -12.87
N ASP A 634 29.07 21.89 -13.37
CA ASP A 634 30.32 22.69 -13.52
C ASP A 634 31.09 22.26 -14.77
N ARG A 635 32.13 23.04 -15.15
CA ARG A 635 32.94 22.78 -16.35
C ARG A 635 34.11 21.80 -16.10
N GLY A 636 34.24 21.23 -14.92
CA GLY A 636 35.33 20.32 -14.56
C GLY A 636 35.22 18.91 -15.11
N TRP A 637 34.06 18.53 -15.59
CA TRP A 637 33.79 17.18 -16.13
C TRP A 637 34.43 17.03 -17.51
N LYS A 638 35.29 16.00 -17.67
CA LYS A 638 36.09 15.81 -18.89
C LYS A 638 35.76 14.59 -19.71
N SER A 639 35.38 13.51 -19.03
CA SER A 639 35.03 12.24 -19.67
C SER A 639 33.66 11.77 -19.22
N ALA A 640 32.95 11.09 -20.10
CA ALA A 640 31.69 10.45 -19.81
C ALA A 640 31.64 9.08 -20.49
N SER A 641 31.28 8.05 -19.73
CA SER A 641 31.03 6.73 -20.27
C SER A 641 29.72 6.18 -19.73
N ARG A 642 29.00 5.40 -20.54
CA ARG A 642 27.84 4.65 -20.07
C ARG A 642 28.27 3.42 -19.27
N LEU A 643 27.39 2.86 -18.48
CA LEU A 643 27.69 1.64 -17.70
C LEU A 643 27.97 0.41 -18.58
N ASP A 644 27.55 0.43 -19.83
CA ASP A 644 27.85 -0.59 -20.85
C ASP A 644 29.19 -0.36 -21.59
N GLY A 645 29.93 0.70 -21.21
CA GLY A 645 31.25 1.03 -21.75
C GLY A 645 31.23 1.97 -22.95
N ARG A 646 30.07 2.37 -23.49
CA ARG A 646 30.01 3.36 -24.58
C ARG A 646 30.47 4.73 -24.08
N GLU A 647 31.42 5.35 -24.79
CA GLU A 647 31.89 6.68 -24.50
C GLU A 647 30.95 7.75 -25.05
N GLU A 648 30.77 8.82 -24.27
CA GLU A 648 29.93 9.96 -24.62
C GLU A 648 30.74 11.26 -24.65
N LYS A 649 30.26 12.22 -25.43
CA LYS A 649 30.96 13.48 -25.64
C LYS A 649 30.64 14.50 -24.55
N VAL A 650 31.70 15.00 -23.90
CA VAL A 650 31.60 16.20 -23.06
C VAL A 650 32.22 17.37 -23.83
N LYS A 651 31.42 18.39 -24.12
CA LYS A 651 31.86 19.57 -24.87
C LYS A 651 31.30 20.84 -24.22
N ASN A 652 32.19 21.83 -23.97
CA ASN A 652 31.80 23.13 -23.41
C ASN A 652 30.95 23.06 -22.12
N GLY A 653 31.21 22.08 -21.25
CA GLY A 653 30.46 21.88 -20.00
C GLY A 653 29.05 21.27 -20.24
N GLN A 654 28.86 20.57 -21.35
CA GLN A 654 27.64 19.86 -21.70
C GLN A 654 27.95 18.41 -22.04
N LEU A 655 27.06 17.52 -21.63
CA LEU A 655 27.02 16.12 -22.07
C LEU A 655 26.13 16.03 -23.30
N VAL A 656 26.68 15.51 -24.42
CA VAL A 656 25.96 15.32 -25.69
C VAL A 656 25.84 13.82 -25.94
N LEU A 657 24.63 13.33 -26.09
CA LEU A 657 24.35 11.90 -26.32
C LEU A 657 23.08 11.70 -27.13
N GLN A 658 22.95 10.50 -27.67
CA GLN A 658 21.70 10.02 -28.30
C GLN A 658 21.11 8.89 -27.48
N LEU A 659 19.80 8.94 -27.23
CA LEU A 659 19.03 7.86 -26.66
C LEU A 659 18.20 7.20 -27.77
N GLN A 660 18.22 5.88 -27.83
CA GLN A 660 17.33 5.10 -28.70
C GLN A 660 15.91 5.06 -28.12
N PRO A 661 14.90 4.63 -28.89
CA PRO A 661 13.55 4.39 -28.39
C PRO A 661 13.58 3.51 -27.15
N LEU A 662 12.86 3.93 -26.09
CA LEU A 662 12.76 3.22 -24.80
C LEU A 662 14.10 2.92 -24.11
N GLU A 663 15.20 3.54 -24.56
CA GLU A 663 16.50 3.32 -23.94
C GLU A 663 16.56 3.95 -22.54
N ALA A 664 17.02 3.14 -21.60
CA ALA A 664 17.38 3.57 -20.26
C ALA A 664 18.86 3.27 -20.00
N THR A 665 19.59 4.26 -19.47
CA THR A 665 21.04 4.16 -19.27
C THR A 665 21.54 5.10 -18.17
N THR A 666 22.76 4.88 -17.71
CA THR A 666 23.47 5.82 -16.85
C THR A 666 24.79 6.24 -17.49
N CYS A 667 25.01 7.54 -17.60
CA CYS A 667 26.31 8.11 -17.91
C CYS A 667 27.05 8.41 -16.62
N VAL A 668 28.31 7.94 -16.53
CA VAL A 668 29.21 8.20 -15.42
C VAL A 668 30.30 9.16 -15.89
N LEU A 669 30.36 10.32 -15.25
CA LEU A 669 31.34 11.37 -15.57
C LEU A 669 32.44 11.45 -14.53
N SER A 670 33.64 11.74 -14.98
CA SER A 670 34.82 11.99 -14.13
C SER A 670 35.42 13.38 -14.43
N LYS A 671 36.06 13.99 -13.43
CA LYS A 671 36.75 15.29 -13.55
C LYS A 671 38.15 15.17 -14.12
#